data_59f9ddf93c182bc4000cda93b7f37d4d
#
_entry.id   59f9ddf93c182bc4000cda93b7f37d4d
#
_cell.length_a   1.000
_cell.length_b   1.000
_cell.length_c   1.000
_cell.angle_alpha   90.00
_cell.angle_beta   90.00
_cell.angle_gamma   90.00
#
_symmetry.space_group_name_H-M   'P 1'
#
loop_
_entity.id
_entity.type
_entity.pdbx_description
1 polymer ?
#
loop_
_entity_poly.entity_id
_entity_poly.type
_entity_poly.pdbx_seq_one_letter_code
_entity_poly.pdbx_strand_id
1 'polypeptide(L)'
;MRSWNRFVVFTLSAMALITVVGCGSGKSTPPPAAAFTIGGSVFGLGGTGLVLQDNGGNNLTVSATATSYAFTFDGSIPSGGASYSITVLSDPAGQACTVANPVGTATANVANVDITCTNLAAVTYTIGGTATGLKGPGLILQDDLGINDDDLLPVNGNGSFSFVNPVPSGGAYSVTVLTQPTGRDCAVANGSGTASANVTNLSVVCVGEWTWMGGSSTVGSNGGQPGVYGTLGTPAATNIPGGREQTLSWTDASGNAWLFGGYGEDSTGVGFGGELNDLWEFDPKLGTNGQWTWMGGSNIAPPSQTGGAAGQPGVYGTQGTPSPTNVPGGREQILSWIDASANVWIFGGDGIDANGNNGELNDLWKFDPTLGTMGEWTWMGGSSTVPALFLGQSGIYGTLGTPASTNIPGGRYGSVSWIDVSGNFWLFGGSGTDSTGTPGYLNDLWEYTPSATGDTGEWTWMGGSSTVPQEYGGQSGVYGTLGTPASTNIPGGLDAAVSWTDASGNVWVFGGYGADSTGTEGYLNALWKYTPGANGEAGEWTWMGGSSTVGSNGGQPGVYSTLGTPASTNIPGGRFSAASWIDASGNLWLFGGQGDDSTGMLGDLNDLWKYTPSATGDTGEWTWMGGSSTVGRNGGQSGFYGTLGTAAPANDPGGRLGAASWIDASGNLWFFGGQGFDSTGAQGNLNDLWEFQP
;
A
#
# COMPACT_ATOMS: atom_id res chain seq x y z
N MET A 1 25.55 -6.76 -41.40
CA MET A 1 26.59 -6.31 -42.36
C MET A 1 27.91 -6.25 -41.61
N ARG A 2 28.85 -7.12 -42.10
CA ARG A 2 30.32 -7.04 -42.00
C ARG A 2 30.98 -6.79 -40.62
N SER A 3 31.38 -7.80 -39.87
CA SER A 3 32.67 -8.57 -39.90
C SER A 3 33.94 -7.74 -40.16
N TRP A 4 34.88 -7.81 -39.21
CA TRP A 4 36.33 -7.82 -39.50
C TRP A 4 37.13 -8.46 -38.36
N ASN A 5 37.64 -9.67 -38.65
CA ASN A 5 38.74 -10.38 -37.96
C ASN A 5 40.07 -9.70 -38.30
N ARG A 6 41.02 -9.66 -37.35
CA ARG A 6 42.44 -9.60 -37.65
C ARG A 6 43.22 -10.64 -36.86
N PHE A 7 43.70 -11.63 -37.60
CA PHE A 7 44.79 -12.54 -37.24
C PHE A 7 46.14 -11.79 -37.27
N VAL A 8 47.04 -12.08 -36.31
CA VAL A 8 48.45 -11.77 -36.41
C VAL A 8 49.23 -13.08 -36.28
N VAL A 9 49.94 -13.39 -37.35
CA VAL A 9 50.87 -14.52 -37.51
C VAL A 9 52.23 -14.07 -37.05
N PHE A 10 52.92 -14.84 -36.20
CA PHE A 10 54.34 -14.73 -35.98
C PHE A 10 55.08 -15.90 -36.61
N THR A 11 55.99 -15.56 -37.52
CA THR A 11 56.91 -16.42 -38.29
C THR A 11 58.11 -16.87 -37.48
N LEU A 12 58.38 -18.18 -37.55
CA LEU A 12 59.68 -18.77 -37.13
C LEU A 12 60.79 -18.34 -38.10
N SER A 13 61.95 -17.93 -37.57
CA SER A 13 63.17 -17.90 -38.30
C SER A 13 64.18 -18.87 -37.68
N ALA A 14 64.53 -19.86 -38.48
CA ALA A 14 65.63 -20.80 -38.20
C ALA A 14 66.97 -20.14 -38.51
N MET A 15 68.01 -20.33 -37.71
CA MET A 15 69.38 -19.95 -38.03
C MET A 15 70.32 -21.12 -37.76
N ALA A 16 71.10 -21.37 -38.77
CA ALA A 16 71.95 -22.53 -38.99
C ALA A 16 73.24 -22.55 -38.15
N LEU A 17 73.65 -23.76 -37.89
CA LEU A 17 74.88 -24.20 -37.22
C LEU A 17 76.11 -24.04 -38.12
N ILE A 18 77.16 -23.41 -37.60
CA ILE A 18 78.51 -23.53 -38.20
C ILE A 18 79.41 -24.10 -37.13
N THR A 19 79.98 -25.29 -37.43
CA THR A 19 81.01 -25.97 -36.65
C THR A 19 82.39 -25.44 -37.10
N VAL A 20 83.21 -25.06 -36.12
CA VAL A 20 84.64 -24.89 -36.32
C VAL A 20 85.41 -25.83 -35.40
N VAL A 21 86.14 -26.77 -35.99
CA VAL A 21 87.09 -27.65 -35.30
C VAL A 21 88.44 -26.90 -35.09
N GLY A 22 88.86 -26.77 -33.82
CA GLY A 22 90.15 -26.31 -33.46
C GLY A 22 90.82 -27.24 -32.43
N CYS A 23 91.90 -27.89 -32.81
CA CYS A 23 92.69 -28.78 -32.00
C CYS A 23 93.64 -27.96 -31.13
N GLY A 24 93.78 -28.24 -29.82
CA GLY A 24 94.75 -27.59 -28.95
C GLY A 24 94.84 -28.14 -27.52
N SER A 25 95.73 -28.99 -27.25
CA SER A 25 96.51 -29.30 -26.04
C SER A 25 95.86 -29.38 -24.68
N GLY A 26 95.97 -30.58 -24.11
CA GLY A 26 95.55 -30.93 -22.76
C GLY A 26 96.17 -30.12 -21.63
N LYS A 27 95.22 -29.73 -20.70
CA LYS A 27 95.54 -29.53 -19.29
C LYS A 27 94.63 -30.42 -18.50
N SER A 28 95.11 -31.28 -17.63
CA SER A 28 94.36 -32.06 -16.67
C SER A 28 93.61 -31.11 -15.74
N THR A 29 92.32 -31.09 -15.87
CA THR A 29 91.44 -30.48 -14.85
C THR A 29 91.44 -31.33 -13.60
N PRO A 30 91.58 -30.74 -12.40
CA PRO A 30 91.37 -31.48 -11.16
C PRO A 30 89.94 -32.05 -11.12
N PRO A 31 89.69 -33.16 -10.41
CA PRO A 31 88.35 -33.71 -10.27
C PRO A 31 87.41 -32.61 -9.72
N PRO A 32 86.15 -32.54 -10.16
CA PRO A 32 85.22 -31.56 -9.63
C PRO A 32 85.15 -31.73 -8.13
N ALA A 33 85.30 -30.64 -7.38
CA ALA A 33 85.13 -30.62 -5.95
C ALA A 33 83.72 -31.22 -5.61
N ALA A 34 83.71 -32.09 -4.62
CA ALA A 34 82.41 -32.66 -4.17
C ALA A 34 81.46 -31.52 -3.83
N ALA A 35 80.31 -31.56 -4.41
CA ALA A 35 79.26 -30.51 -4.22
C ALA A 35 78.12 -31.10 -3.43
N PHE A 36 77.57 -30.31 -2.51
CA PHE A 36 76.42 -30.70 -1.70
C PHE A 36 75.13 -30.16 -2.32
N THR A 37 74.02 -30.91 -2.14
CA THR A 37 72.68 -30.51 -2.57
C THR A 37 71.84 -30.02 -1.38
N ILE A 38 70.95 -29.08 -1.61
CA ILE A 38 69.93 -28.63 -0.65
C ILE A 38 68.55 -29.13 -1.10
N GLY A 39 67.84 -29.82 -0.23
CA GLY A 39 66.50 -30.31 -0.53
C GLY A 39 65.77 -30.81 0.73
N GLY A 40 64.64 -31.44 0.54
CA GLY A 40 63.79 -31.92 1.60
C GLY A 40 62.47 -32.46 1.09
N SER A 41 61.45 -32.39 1.89
CA SER A 41 60.09 -32.87 1.55
C SER A 41 59.05 -31.78 1.65
N VAL A 42 58.04 -31.82 0.77
CA VAL A 42 56.84 -30.97 0.81
C VAL A 42 55.66 -31.85 1.21
N PHE A 43 54.91 -31.42 2.21
CA PHE A 43 53.74 -32.09 2.75
C PHE A 43 52.51 -31.24 2.59
N GLY A 44 51.36 -31.85 2.31
CA GLY A 44 50.07 -31.19 2.28
C GLY A 44 49.84 -30.27 1.09
N LEU A 45 50.69 -30.31 0.03
CA LEU A 45 50.51 -29.51 -1.18
C LEU A 45 49.29 -30.01 -1.95
N GLY A 46 48.25 -29.15 -2.05
CA GLY A 46 46.97 -29.44 -2.72
C GLY A 46 46.80 -28.74 -4.07
N GLY A 47 47.70 -27.84 -4.44
CA GLY A 47 47.62 -27.02 -5.65
C GLY A 47 48.97 -26.81 -6.33
N THR A 48 48.95 -26.08 -7.44
CA THR A 48 50.13 -25.62 -8.16
C THR A 48 50.48 -24.20 -7.72
N GLY A 49 51.75 -23.77 -7.94
CA GLY A 49 52.18 -22.40 -7.69
C GLY A 49 53.10 -22.20 -6.49
N LEU A 50 53.47 -23.29 -5.76
CA LEU A 50 54.51 -23.19 -4.74
C LEU A 50 55.86 -22.89 -5.39
N VAL A 51 56.47 -21.79 -4.98
CA VAL A 51 57.83 -21.44 -5.36
C VAL A 51 58.69 -21.29 -4.12
N LEU A 52 59.73 -22.10 -4.00
CA LEU A 52 60.74 -22.00 -2.97
C LEU A 52 61.94 -21.21 -3.49
N GLN A 53 62.64 -20.49 -2.62
CA GLN A 53 63.79 -19.71 -2.97
C GLN A 53 64.92 -19.98 -1.98
N ASP A 54 66.14 -20.27 -2.50
CA ASP A 54 67.37 -20.35 -1.70
C ASP A 54 68.16 -19.10 -1.82
N ASN A 55 68.62 -18.53 -0.69
CA ASN A 55 69.51 -17.37 -0.58
C ASN A 55 69.06 -16.14 -1.42
N GLY A 56 67.74 -15.94 -1.59
CA GLY A 56 67.15 -14.78 -2.27
C GLY A 56 67.36 -14.74 -3.79
N GLY A 57 67.83 -15.85 -4.44
CA GLY A 57 68.06 -15.82 -5.87
C GLY A 57 67.86 -17.12 -6.63
N ASN A 58 67.98 -18.28 -6.00
CA ASN A 58 67.75 -19.57 -6.63
C ASN A 58 66.30 -20.03 -6.39
N ASN A 59 65.47 -19.99 -7.41
CA ASN A 59 64.03 -20.31 -7.32
C ASN A 59 63.73 -21.73 -7.80
N LEU A 60 62.96 -22.48 -7.02
CA LEU A 60 62.50 -23.80 -7.35
C LEU A 60 60.96 -23.82 -7.36
N THR A 61 60.35 -24.06 -8.53
CA THR A 61 58.90 -24.28 -8.64
C THR A 61 58.57 -25.73 -8.34
N VAL A 62 57.70 -25.94 -7.38
CA VAL A 62 57.21 -27.28 -6.99
C VAL A 62 55.83 -27.47 -7.63
N SER A 63 55.74 -28.44 -8.54
CA SER A 63 54.53 -28.70 -9.34
C SER A 63 53.82 -30.04 -9.04
N ALA A 64 54.09 -30.65 -7.88
CA ALA A 64 53.53 -31.97 -7.55
C ALA A 64 52.24 -31.86 -6.76
N THR A 65 51.34 -32.81 -6.98
CA THR A 65 50.04 -32.96 -6.30
C THR A 65 49.99 -34.19 -5.39
N ALA A 66 51.13 -34.69 -4.93
CA ALA A 66 51.20 -35.85 -4.02
C ALA A 66 51.21 -35.39 -2.55
N THR A 67 50.72 -36.23 -1.65
CA THR A 67 50.65 -35.96 -0.19
C THR A 67 52.05 -35.74 0.43
N SER A 68 53.12 -36.19 -0.24
CA SER A 68 54.50 -35.81 0.04
C SER A 68 55.34 -35.85 -1.25
N TYR A 69 56.28 -34.95 -1.39
CA TYR A 69 57.13 -34.80 -2.56
C TYR A 69 58.52 -34.37 -2.10
N ALA A 70 59.55 -35.09 -2.56
CA ALA A 70 60.96 -34.68 -2.31
C ALA A 70 61.39 -33.63 -3.34
N PHE A 71 62.04 -32.58 -2.90
CA PHE A 71 62.60 -31.56 -3.75
C PHE A 71 64.11 -31.39 -3.55
N THR A 72 64.76 -30.87 -4.57
CA THR A 72 66.19 -30.53 -4.50
C THR A 72 66.41 -29.29 -5.38
N PHE A 73 67.11 -28.31 -4.86
CA PHE A 73 67.46 -27.12 -5.64
C PHE A 73 68.59 -27.50 -6.65
N ASP A 74 68.44 -26.99 -7.88
CA ASP A 74 69.47 -27.08 -8.90
C ASP A 74 70.63 -26.13 -8.56
N GLY A 75 71.74 -26.67 -8.33
CA GLY A 75 72.94 -25.94 -7.96
C GLY A 75 73.73 -26.67 -6.87
N SER A 76 75.01 -26.84 -7.06
CA SER A 76 75.89 -27.49 -6.09
C SER A 76 76.55 -26.45 -5.19
N ILE A 77 76.50 -26.70 -3.89
CA ILE A 77 77.28 -25.93 -2.92
C ILE A 77 78.66 -26.51 -2.87
N PRO A 78 79.76 -25.70 -3.06
CA PRO A 78 81.15 -26.17 -2.98
C PRO A 78 81.43 -26.81 -1.62
N SER A 79 82.27 -27.85 -1.60
CA SER A 79 82.70 -28.67 -0.42
C SER A 79 83.50 -27.89 0.62
N GLY A 80 83.13 -26.68 0.94
CA GLY A 80 83.78 -25.85 1.95
C GLY A 80 82.77 -25.28 2.99
N GLY A 81 81.50 -25.69 2.94
CA GLY A 81 80.47 -25.26 3.86
C GLY A 81 79.88 -23.88 3.51
N ALA A 82 78.94 -23.79 2.54
CA ALA A 82 78.20 -22.58 2.28
C ALA A 82 76.85 -22.58 3.03
N SER A 83 76.38 -21.43 3.46
CA SER A 83 75.11 -21.25 4.09
C SER A 83 73.96 -21.34 3.08
N TYR A 84 72.84 -21.87 3.50
CA TYR A 84 71.58 -21.86 2.77
C TYR A 84 70.49 -21.18 3.58
N SER A 85 69.51 -20.57 2.90
CA SER A 85 68.35 -19.89 3.47
C SER A 85 67.16 -20.13 2.57
N ILE A 86 66.30 -21.08 2.93
CA ILE A 86 65.14 -21.46 2.14
C ILE A 86 63.91 -20.67 2.62
N THR A 87 63.23 -20.02 1.70
CA THR A 87 61.99 -19.30 1.94
C THR A 87 60.89 -19.74 0.96
N VAL A 88 59.64 -19.59 1.34
CA VAL A 88 58.50 -19.66 0.40
C VAL A 88 58.41 -18.30 -0.29
N LEU A 89 58.68 -18.26 -1.59
CA LEU A 89 58.56 -17.05 -2.42
C LEU A 89 57.09 -16.83 -2.88
N SER A 90 56.39 -17.92 -3.15
CA SER A 90 54.96 -17.88 -3.52
C SER A 90 54.26 -19.11 -2.95
N ASP A 91 53.15 -18.88 -2.28
CA ASP A 91 52.22 -19.93 -1.82
C ASP A 91 51.33 -20.41 -2.96
N PRO A 92 50.86 -21.68 -2.91
CA PRO A 92 49.82 -22.16 -3.79
C PRO A 92 48.50 -21.43 -3.53
N ALA A 93 47.64 -21.30 -4.54
CA ALA A 93 46.31 -20.71 -4.36
C ALA A 93 45.54 -21.47 -3.27
N GLY A 94 45.03 -20.73 -2.26
CA GLY A 94 44.23 -21.28 -1.15
C GLY A 94 45.02 -22.03 -0.09
N GLN A 95 46.35 -22.01 -0.09
CA GLN A 95 47.18 -22.62 0.92
C GLN A 95 48.24 -21.63 1.46
N ALA A 96 48.71 -21.89 2.66
CA ALA A 96 49.88 -21.23 3.24
C ALA A 96 50.92 -22.29 3.59
N CYS A 97 52.19 -22.10 3.18
CA CYS A 97 53.24 -23.05 3.39
C CYS A 97 54.30 -22.48 4.35
N THR A 98 54.80 -23.34 5.24
CA THR A 98 55.88 -23.01 6.19
C THR A 98 57.10 -23.90 5.96
N VAL A 99 58.29 -23.35 6.23
CA VAL A 99 59.57 -24.06 6.08
C VAL A 99 60.11 -24.45 7.44
N ALA A 100 60.35 -25.76 7.66
CA ALA A 100 61.13 -26.24 8.77
C ALA A 100 62.60 -26.38 8.37
N ASN A 101 63.52 -26.10 9.30
CA ASN A 101 64.99 -26.05 9.08
C ASN A 101 65.39 -25.10 7.91
N PRO A 102 64.88 -23.88 7.89
CA PRO A 102 65.00 -23.00 6.73
C PRO A 102 66.44 -22.51 6.48
N VAL A 103 67.29 -22.54 7.47
CA VAL A 103 68.65 -21.99 7.40
C VAL A 103 69.68 -22.96 7.96
N GLY A 104 70.89 -22.96 7.40
CA GLY A 104 71.97 -23.78 7.87
C GLY A 104 73.29 -23.60 7.08
N THR A 105 74.34 -24.39 7.43
CA THR A 105 75.56 -24.49 6.66
C THR A 105 75.72 -25.93 6.16
N ALA A 106 75.76 -26.12 4.87
CA ALA A 106 75.87 -27.45 4.25
C ALA A 106 77.27 -28.01 4.37
N THR A 107 77.50 -29.00 5.24
CA THR A 107 78.75 -29.80 5.37
C THR A 107 78.60 -31.18 4.75
N ALA A 108 77.41 -31.54 4.32
CA ALA A 108 76.99 -32.71 3.57
C ALA A 108 75.68 -32.37 2.80
N ASN A 109 75.16 -33.31 1.99
CA ASN A 109 73.85 -33.11 1.39
C ASN A 109 72.76 -32.83 2.48
N VAL A 110 72.00 -31.76 2.32
CA VAL A 110 70.90 -31.38 3.17
C VAL A 110 69.62 -31.94 2.58
N ALA A 111 68.89 -32.80 3.34
CA ALA A 111 67.64 -33.43 2.88
C ALA A 111 66.52 -33.30 3.89
N ASN A 112 66.67 -32.42 4.87
CA ASN A 112 65.73 -32.23 6.00
C ASN A 112 65.06 -30.84 6.05
N VAL A 113 65.01 -30.17 4.91
CA VAL A 113 64.21 -28.91 4.78
C VAL A 113 62.78 -29.33 4.45
N ASP A 114 61.93 -29.34 5.45
CA ASP A 114 60.55 -29.76 5.26
C ASP A 114 59.60 -28.56 5.07
N ILE A 115 58.79 -28.64 4.04
CA ILE A 115 57.73 -27.64 3.73
C ILE A 115 56.38 -28.25 4.13
N THR A 116 55.61 -27.53 4.93
CA THR A 116 54.23 -27.95 5.28
C THR A 116 53.24 -26.91 4.78
N CYS A 117 52.37 -27.34 3.87
CA CYS A 117 51.30 -26.51 3.32
C CYS A 117 49.96 -26.85 3.99
N THR A 118 49.22 -25.86 4.43
CA THR A 118 47.90 -25.98 5.05
C THR A 118 46.87 -25.17 4.28
N ASN A 119 45.68 -25.70 4.13
CA ASN A 119 44.59 -24.98 3.49
C ASN A 119 44.22 -23.74 4.31
N LEU A 120 44.07 -22.61 3.65
CA LEU A 120 43.48 -21.41 4.24
C LEU A 120 42.00 -21.65 4.47
N ALA A 121 41.45 -21.19 5.60
CA ALA A 121 40.02 -21.22 5.82
C ALA A 121 39.31 -20.40 4.73
N ALA A 122 38.31 -20.96 4.10
CA ALA A 122 37.49 -20.23 3.13
C ALA A 122 36.84 -19.03 3.82
N VAL A 123 36.98 -17.85 3.24
CA VAL A 123 36.26 -16.67 3.67
C VAL A 123 34.81 -16.87 3.24
N THR A 124 33.88 -16.83 4.19
CA THR A 124 32.45 -16.95 3.93
C THR A 124 31.69 -15.77 4.50
N TYR A 125 30.51 -15.49 3.92
CA TYR A 125 29.66 -14.38 4.30
C TYR A 125 28.24 -14.86 4.60
N THR A 126 27.61 -14.27 5.59
CA THR A 126 26.21 -14.54 5.95
C THR A 126 25.26 -13.81 4.99
N ILE A 127 24.11 -14.43 4.71
CA ILE A 127 23.01 -13.85 3.93
C ILE A 127 21.85 -13.60 4.88
N GLY A 128 21.33 -12.36 4.93
CA GLY A 128 20.23 -11.99 5.81
C GLY A 128 19.67 -10.62 5.52
N GLY A 129 18.72 -10.19 6.34
CA GLY A 129 17.99 -8.95 6.19
C GLY A 129 16.93 -8.74 7.23
N THR A 130 15.84 -8.06 6.85
CA THR A 130 14.69 -7.78 7.72
C THR A 130 13.39 -8.23 7.07
N ALA A 131 12.46 -8.74 7.87
CA ALA A 131 11.09 -9.05 7.49
C ALA A 131 10.12 -8.11 8.20
N THR A 132 9.10 -7.64 7.49
CA THR A 132 8.05 -6.75 8.00
C THR A 132 6.68 -7.20 7.49
N GLY A 133 5.59 -6.80 8.18
CA GLY A 133 4.22 -7.12 7.79
C GLY A 133 3.75 -8.52 8.17
N LEU A 134 4.57 -9.35 8.85
CA LEU A 134 4.14 -10.65 9.34
C LEU A 134 3.22 -10.51 10.55
N LYS A 135 2.10 -11.23 10.55
CA LYS A 135 1.17 -11.35 11.70
C LYS A 135 1.30 -12.69 12.45
N GLY A 136 2.17 -13.57 12.00
CA GLY A 136 2.38 -14.90 12.60
C GLY A 136 3.41 -15.73 11.83
N PRO A 137 3.58 -17.01 12.21
CA PRO A 137 4.48 -17.93 11.52
C PRO A 137 3.91 -18.38 10.16
N GLY A 138 4.76 -18.98 9.33
CA GLY A 138 4.36 -19.61 8.06
C GLY A 138 5.17 -19.16 6.86
N LEU A 139 5.92 -18.06 6.95
CA LEU A 139 6.86 -17.65 5.92
C LEU A 139 8.06 -18.60 5.92
N ILE A 140 8.38 -19.17 4.76
CA ILE A 140 9.63 -19.90 4.54
C ILE A 140 10.36 -19.24 3.38
N LEU A 141 11.57 -18.74 3.65
CA LEU A 141 12.50 -18.27 2.64
C LEU A 141 13.41 -19.42 2.21
N GLN A 142 13.83 -19.37 0.95
CA GLN A 142 14.77 -20.30 0.36
C GLN A 142 15.91 -19.51 -0.29
N ASP A 143 17.17 -19.86 0.02
CA ASP A 143 18.34 -19.40 -0.76
C ASP A 143 18.76 -20.56 -1.68
N ASP A 144 18.54 -20.40 -2.99
CA ASP A 144 18.94 -21.35 -4.02
C ASP A 144 20.46 -21.19 -4.28
N LEU A 145 21.25 -22.00 -3.60
CA LEU A 145 22.70 -22.03 -3.74
C LEU A 145 23.18 -22.72 -5.04
N GLY A 146 22.25 -23.13 -5.92
CA GLY A 146 22.55 -23.68 -7.24
C GLY A 146 23.19 -25.07 -7.26
N ILE A 147 23.29 -25.76 -6.12
CA ILE A 147 23.91 -27.08 -6.00
C ILE A 147 23.14 -27.92 -4.94
N ASN A 148 21.98 -28.45 -5.27
CA ASN A 148 21.25 -29.52 -4.55
C ASN A 148 21.02 -29.38 -3.02
N ASP A 149 21.36 -28.28 -2.39
CA ASP A 149 21.15 -27.99 -0.96
C ASP A 149 20.54 -26.58 -0.82
N ASP A 150 19.22 -26.49 -1.03
CA ASP A 150 18.47 -25.27 -0.74
C ASP A 150 18.52 -24.98 0.76
N ASP A 151 18.99 -23.81 1.16
CA ASP A 151 18.94 -23.37 2.56
C ASP A 151 17.54 -22.80 2.84
N LEU A 152 16.78 -23.48 3.72
CA LEU A 152 15.42 -23.11 4.08
C LEU A 152 15.40 -22.39 5.42
N LEU A 153 14.80 -21.21 5.46
CA LEU A 153 14.69 -20.39 6.65
C LEU A 153 13.22 -20.08 7.00
N PRO A 154 12.65 -20.71 8.03
CA PRO A 154 11.38 -20.29 8.60
C PRO A 154 11.53 -18.94 9.30
N VAL A 155 10.72 -17.94 8.89
CA VAL A 155 10.65 -16.61 9.52
C VAL A 155 9.31 -16.49 10.24
N ASN A 156 9.34 -16.46 11.58
CA ASN A 156 8.14 -16.58 12.41
C ASN A 156 7.59 -15.22 12.90
N GLY A 157 8.19 -14.10 12.50
CA GLY A 157 7.75 -12.77 12.91
C GLY A 157 8.62 -11.66 12.32
N ASN A 158 8.18 -10.43 12.54
CA ASN A 158 8.89 -9.23 12.08
C ASN A 158 10.25 -9.09 12.76
N GLY A 159 11.23 -8.59 12.03
CA GLY A 159 12.58 -8.33 12.52
C GLY A 159 13.68 -8.87 11.61
N SER A 160 14.90 -8.91 12.12
CA SER A 160 16.06 -9.37 11.36
C SER A 160 16.09 -10.89 11.25
N PHE A 161 16.53 -11.38 10.11
CA PHE A 161 16.77 -12.82 9.85
C PHE A 161 18.15 -13.04 9.22
N SER A 162 18.67 -14.26 9.33
CA SER A 162 19.89 -14.69 8.68
C SER A 162 19.84 -16.19 8.38
N PHE A 163 20.26 -16.57 7.18
CA PHE A 163 20.42 -17.97 6.81
C PHE A 163 21.57 -18.62 7.60
N VAL A 164 21.42 -19.93 7.84
CA VAL A 164 22.38 -20.70 8.65
C VAL A 164 23.65 -21.01 7.87
N ASN A 165 23.52 -21.30 6.57
CA ASN A 165 24.64 -21.68 5.72
C ASN A 165 25.28 -20.43 5.09
N PRO A 166 26.55 -20.12 5.40
CA PRO A 166 27.23 -18.97 4.81
C PRO A 166 27.70 -19.26 3.39
N VAL A 167 27.71 -18.26 2.54
CA VAL A 167 28.14 -18.32 1.15
C VAL A 167 29.63 -18.03 1.05
N PRO A 168 30.43 -18.77 0.25
CA PRO A 168 31.84 -18.45 0.02
C PRO A 168 32.05 -17.07 -0.59
N SER A 169 33.18 -16.43 -0.30
CA SER A 169 33.55 -15.15 -0.91
C SER A 169 33.50 -15.22 -2.45
N GLY A 170 32.73 -14.33 -3.07
CA GLY A 170 32.44 -14.33 -4.50
C GLY A 170 31.36 -15.33 -4.93
N GLY A 171 30.71 -16.04 -3.99
CA GLY A 171 29.58 -16.92 -4.27
C GLY A 171 28.28 -16.15 -4.51
N ALA A 172 27.42 -16.67 -5.37
CA ALA A 172 26.10 -16.12 -5.61
C ALA A 172 25.12 -16.53 -4.51
N TYR A 173 24.09 -15.69 -4.27
CA TYR A 173 22.90 -16.02 -3.47
C TYR A 173 21.65 -15.65 -4.27
N SER A 174 20.54 -16.38 -4.01
CA SER A 174 19.24 -16.18 -4.67
C SER A 174 18.10 -16.51 -3.70
N VAL A 175 17.74 -15.53 -2.89
CA VAL A 175 16.69 -15.68 -1.85
C VAL A 175 15.31 -15.39 -2.45
N THR A 176 14.41 -16.36 -2.29
CA THR A 176 13.01 -16.28 -2.73
C THR A 176 12.08 -16.71 -1.59
N VAL A 177 10.78 -16.40 -1.73
CA VAL A 177 9.74 -16.95 -0.85
C VAL A 177 9.35 -18.33 -1.37
N LEU A 178 9.58 -19.36 -0.58
CA LEU A 178 9.16 -20.73 -0.88
C LEU A 178 7.72 -21.00 -0.43
N THR A 179 7.35 -20.46 0.75
CA THR A 179 6.00 -20.63 1.31
C THR A 179 5.52 -19.30 1.86
N GLN A 180 4.34 -18.88 1.40
CA GLN A 180 3.64 -17.71 1.92
C GLN A 180 2.95 -18.05 3.25
N PRO A 181 2.93 -17.12 4.22
CA PRO A 181 2.10 -17.28 5.40
C PRO A 181 0.61 -17.07 5.02
N THR A 182 -0.28 -17.70 5.76
CA THR A 182 -1.73 -17.58 5.49
C THR A 182 -2.18 -16.13 5.56
N GLY A 183 -2.92 -15.66 4.55
CA GLY A 183 -3.48 -14.31 4.46
C GLY A 183 -2.44 -13.21 4.23
N ARG A 184 -1.25 -13.57 3.75
CA ARG A 184 -0.16 -12.62 3.45
C ARG A 184 0.54 -12.97 2.16
N ASP A 185 0.82 -11.94 1.37
CA ASP A 185 1.73 -12.02 0.23
C ASP A 185 3.06 -11.34 0.58
N CYS A 186 4.14 -12.12 0.56
CA CYS A 186 5.48 -11.65 0.90
C CYS A 186 6.37 -11.61 -0.34
N ALA A 187 7.05 -10.50 -0.53
CA ALA A 187 8.03 -10.31 -1.59
C ALA A 187 9.42 -10.03 -1.02
N VAL A 188 10.47 -10.52 -1.71
CA VAL A 188 11.87 -10.29 -1.35
C VAL A 188 12.46 -9.23 -2.27
N ALA A 189 12.92 -8.12 -1.69
CA ALA A 189 13.76 -7.15 -2.39
C ALA A 189 15.24 -7.40 -2.07
N ASN A 190 16.12 -7.12 -3.05
CA ASN A 190 17.56 -7.41 -3.02
C ASN A 190 17.89 -8.90 -2.83
N GLY A 191 16.96 -9.79 -3.21
CA GLY A 191 17.05 -11.24 -2.96
C GLY A 191 18.18 -11.95 -3.68
N SER A 192 18.86 -11.34 -4.67
CA SER A 192 19.92 -12.00 -5.43
C SER A 192 21.16 -11.12 -5.58
N GLY A 193 22.33 -11.77 -5.64
CA GLY A 193 23.60 -11.08 -5.79
C GLY A 193 24.82 -11.97 -5.64
N THR A 194 25.98 -11.34 -5.45
CA THR A 194 27.27 -11.99 -5.18
C THR A 194 27.80 -11.50 -3.84
N ALA A 195 28.13 -12.41 -2.93
CA ALA A 195 28.60 -12.09 -1.60
C ALA A 195 30.10 -11.70 -1.60
N SER A 196 30.38 -10.41 -1.42
CA SER A 196 31.74 -9.86 -1.21
C SER A 196 31.95 -9.37 0.24
N ALA A 197 30.90 -9.35 1.03
CA ALA A 197 30.82 -9.07 2.47
C ALA A 197 29.55 -9.73 3.01
N ASN A 198 29.30 -9.63 4.32
CA ASN A 198 28.03 -10.06 4.89
C ASN A 198 26.88 -9.26 4.24
N VAL A 199 25.88 -9.96 3.72
CA VAL A 199 24.68 -9.39 3.13
C VAL A 199 23.65 -9.21 4.24
N THR A 200 23.22 -7.97 4.49
CA THR A 200 22.27 -7.62 5.56
C THR A 200 21.12 -6.74 5.06
N ASN A 201 21.05 -6.52 3.76
CA ASN A 201 20.13 -5.58 3.11
C ASN A 201 18.97 -6.27 2.36
N LEU A 202 18.74 -7.58 2.58
CA LEU A 202 17.52 -8.20 2.09
C LEU A 202 16.32 -7.59 2.82
N SER A 203 15.29 -7.27 2.07
CA SER A 203 14.04 -6.77 2.65
C SER A 203 12.89 -7.69 2.23
N VAL A 204 12.26 -8.32 3.21
CA VAL A 204 11.03 -9.09 3.00
C VAL A 204 9.86 -8.24 3.50
N VAL A 205 8.95 -7.90 2.60
CA VAL A 205 7.74 -7.14 2.93
C VAL A 205 6.54 -8.04 2.66
N CYS A 206 5.73 -8.23 3.69
CA CYS A 206 4.48 -8.99 3.61
C CYS A 206 3.30 -8.02 3.68
N VAL A 207 2.39 -8.11 2.71
CA VAL A 207 1.16 -7.32 2.65
C VAL A 207 -0.05 -8.21 2.90
N GLY A 208 -1.20 -7.61 3.23
CA GLY A 208 -2.45 -8.35 3.38
C GLY A 208 -2.95 -8.88 2.04
N GLU A 209 -3.87 -9.83 2.12
CA GLU A 209 -4.57 -10.38 0.96
C GLU A 209 -6.05 -10.04 1.01
N TRP A 210 -6.64 -9.88 -0.18
CA TRP A 210 -8.07 -9.74 -0.32
C TRP A 210 -8.78 -11.10 -0.28
N THR A 211 -9.95 -11.11 0.34
CA THR A 211 -10.88 -12.25 0.34
C THR A 211 -12.22 -11.81 -0.23
N TRP A 212 -12.67 -12.47 -1.29
CA TRP A 212 -14.04 -12.30 -1.76
C TRP A 212 -15.00 -13.05 -0.85
N MET A 213 -15.86 -12.32 -0.11
CA MET A 213 -16.72 -12.85 0.95
C MET A 213 -18.16 -13.09 0.51
N GLY A 214 -18.61 -12.43 -0.57
CA GLY A 214 -20.00 -12.53 -1.01
C GLY A 214 -20.30 -11.74 -2.27
N GLY A 215 -21.53 -11.83 -2.71
CA GLY A 215 -21.99 -11.13 -3.92
C GLY A 215 -21.57 -11.78 -5.22
N SER A 216 -21.85 -11.10 -6.32
CA SER A 216 -21.53 -11.57 -7.66
C SER A 216 -20.16 -11.09 -8.11
N SER A 217 -19.44 -11.95 -8.82
CA SER A 217 -18.19 -11.56 -9.50
C SER A 217 -18.43 -10.87 -10.85
N THR A 218 -19.71 -10.68 -11.24
CA THR A 218 -20.09 -10.03 -12.49
C THR A 218 -21.25 -9.06 -12.28
N VAL A 219 -21.24 -7.95 -13.01
CA VAL A 219 -22.41 -7.08 -13.11
C VAL A 219 -23.50 -7.79 -13.92
N GLY A 220 -24.75 -7.50 -13.63
CA GLY A 220 -25.87 -8.03 -14.40
C GLY A 220 -25.95 -7.43 -15.80
N SER A 221 -26.84 -7.98 -16.63
CA SER A 221 -27.07 -7.48 -18.00
C SER A 221 -27.60 -6.04 -18.06
N ASN A 222 -28.09 -5.52 -16.94
CA ASN A 222 -28.67 -4.17 -16.83
C ASN A 222 -27.74 -3.17 -16.11
N GLY A 223 -26.46 -3.52 -15.90
CA GLY A 223 -25.48 -2.64 -15.26
C GLY A 223 -25.35 -2.84 -13.74
N GLY A 224 -26.06 -3.80 -13.16
CA GLY A 224 -25.95 -4.20 -11.74
C GLY A 224 -26.72 -5.48 -11.46
N GLN A 225 -26.43 -6.13 -10.34
CA GLN A 225 -27.20 -7.30 -9.85
C GLN A 225 -28.37 -6.83 -9.00
N PRO A 226 -29.59 -7.37 -9.20
CA PRO A 226 -30.71 -7.04 -8.33
C PRO A 226 -30.50 -7.54 -6.91
N GLY A 227 -31.07 -6.84 -5.94
CA GLY A 227 -31.06 -7.25 -4.53
C GLY A 227 -31.95 -8.46 -4.26
N VAL A 228 -31.52 -9.32 -3.34
CA VAL A 228 -32.32 -10.45 -2.82
C VAL A 228 -32.69 -10.15 -1.37
N TYR A 229 -33.91 -9.72 -1.12
CA TYR A 229 -34.34 -9.13 0.16
C TYR A 229 -34.79 -10.16 1.20
N GLY A 230 -35.33 -11.30 0.80
CA GLY A 230 -35.87 -12.31 1.73
C GLY A 230 -37.03 -11.80 2.55
N THR A 231 -37.07 -12.20 3.83
CA THR A 231 -38.09 -11.74 4.78
C THR A 231 -37.54 -10.64 5.67
N LEU A 232 -38.25 -9.53 5.79
CA LEU A 232 -37.85 -8.38 6.62
C LEU A 232 -37.48 -8.82 8.05
N GLY A 233 -36.31 -8.37 8.55
CA GLY A 233 -35.76 -8.71 9.86
C GLY A 233 -35.29 -10.15 10.02
N THR A 234 -35.12 -10.90 8.91
CA THR A 234 -34.68 -12.29 8.97
C THR A 234 -33.39 -12.49 8.20
N PRO A 235 -32.27 -12.82 8.86
CA PRO A 235 -31.01 -13.10 8.17
C PRO A 235 -31.13 -14.37 7.33
N ALA A 236 -30.50 -14.39 6.18
CA ALA A 236 -30.38 -15.57 5.33
C ALA A 236 -29.13 -15.53 4.45
N ALA A 237 -28.55 -16.69 4.18
CA ALA A 237 -27.36 -16.81 3.32
C ALA A 237 -27.62 -16.39 1.85
N THR A 238 -28.86 -16.26 1.45
CA THR A 238 -29.27 -15.82 0.11
C THR A 238 -29.56 -14.32 0.03
N ASN A 239 -29.74 -13.66 1.19
CA ASN A 239 -29.99 -12.23 1.20
C ASN A 239 -28.73 -11.48 0.77
N ILE A 240 -28.93 -10.47 -0.06
CA ILE A 240 -27.85 -9.58 -0.48
C ILE A 240 -28.43 -8.27 -1.00
N PRO A 241 -27.85 -7.12 -0.65
CA PRO A 241 -28.23 -5.85 -1.27
C PRO A 241 -27.96 -5.87 -2.78
N GLY A 242 -28.74 -5.12 -3.55
CA GLY A 242 -28.48 -4.93 -4.98
C GLY A 242 -27.16 -4.19 -5.23
N GLY A 243 -26.63 -4.33 -6.45
CA GLY A 243 -25.43 -3.59 -6.87
C GLY A 243 -25.66 -2.09 -6.73
N ARG A 244 -24.75 -1.39 -6.04
CA ARG A 244 -24.94 0.01 -5.67
C ARG A 244 -23.65 0.74 -5.38
N GLU A 245 -23.68 2.05 -5.53
CA GLU A 245 -22.61 2.97 -5.20
C GLU A 245 -23.07 4.05 -4.22
N GLN A 246 -22.11 4.81 -3.64
CA GLN A 246 -22.35 5.99 -2.80
C GLN A 246 -23.29 5.70 -1.60
N THR A 247 -23.24 4.47 -1.11
CA THR A 247 -24.07 3.96 0.00
C THR A 247 -23.45 4.39 1.33
N LEU A 248 -24.29 4.86 2.25
CA LEU A 248 -23.86 5.08 3.63
C LEU A 248 -23.61 3.75 4.33
N SER A 249 -22.53 3.64 5.09
CA SER A 249 -22.21 2.51 5.95
C SER A 249 -21.75 2.92 7.33
N TRP A 250 -22.03 2.07 8.33
CA TRP A 250 -21.50 2.20 9.69
C TRP A 250 -21.42 0.85 10.38
N THR A 251 -20.71 0.79 11.51
CA THR A 251 -20.61 -0.42 12.35
C THR A 251 -21.30 -0.17 13.69
N ASP A 252 -22.13 -1.10 14.14
CA ASP A 252 -22.76 -1.04 15.45
C ASP A 252 -21.84 -1.57 16.59
N ALA A 253 -22.28 -1.42 17.84
CA ALA A 253 -21.53 -1.88 19.01
C ALA A 253 -21.33 -3.41 19.09
N SER A 254 -22.10 -4.19 18.30
CA SER A 254 -21.96 -5.64 18.19
C SER A 254 -20.95 -6.06 17.16
N GLY A 255 -20.49 -5.11 16.34
CA GLY A 255 -19.57 -5.29 15.22
C GLY A 255 -20.27 -5.69 13.92
N ASN A 256 -21.60 -5.50 13.82
CA ASN A 256 -22.33 -5.68 12.58
C ASN A 256 -22.19 -4.43 11.71
N ALA A 257 -22.06 -4.62 10.40
CA ALA A 257 -22.09 -3.51 9.46
C ALA A 257 -23.52 -3.22 8.99
N TRP A 258 -23.81 -1.94 8.85
CA TRP A 258 -25.08 -1.46 8.35
C TRP A 258 -24.90 -0.68 7.07
N LEU A 259 -25.86 -0.79 6.15
CA LEU A 259 -25.92 -0.02 4.91
C LEU A 259 -27.28 0.70 4.81
N PHE A 260 -27.27 1.93 4.31
CA PHE A 260 -28.47 2.68 4.00
C PHE A 260 -28.36 3.40 2.66
N GLY A 261 -29.34 3.21 1.78
CA GLY A 261 -29.47 3.96 0.55
C GLY A 261 -28.41 3.65 -0.52
N GLY A 262 -27.91 4.69 -1.18
CA GLY A 262 -27.04 4.64 -2.35
C GLY A 262 -27.81 4.65 -3.66
N TYR A 263 -27.10 4.81 -4.78
CA TYR A 263 -27.64 4.67 -6.13
C TYR A 263 -27.40 3.26 -6.66
N GLY A 264 -28.44 2.55 -7.07
CA GLY A 264 -28.23 1.15 -7.49
C GLY A 264 -29.49 0.38 -7.84
N GLU A 265 -29.32 -0.95 -7.88
CA GLU A 265 -30.36 -1.90 -8.29
C GLU A 265 -31.24 -2.30 -7.12
N ASP A 266 -32.55 -2.24 -7.34
CA ASP A 266 -33.57 -2.73 -6.42
C ASP A 266 -33.81 -4.26 -6.56
N SER A 267 -34.88 -4.79 -5.95
CA SER A 267 -35.22 -6.22 -6.05
C SER A 267 -35.67 -6.65 -7.45
N THR A 268 -36.04 -5.73 -8.31
CA THR A 268 -36.60 -6.05 -9.64
C THR A 268 -35.53 -6.16 -10.71
N GLY A 269 -34.39 -5.45 -10.54
CA GLY A 269 -33.33 -5.35 -11.54
C GLY A 269 -33.83 -4.78 -12.86
N VAL A 270 -34.90 -3.98 -12.82
CA VAL A 270 -35.52 -3.38 -14.01
C VAL A 270 -35.21 -1.89 -14.04
N GLY A 271 -34.34 -1.48 -14.94
CA GLY A 271 -33.98 -0.08 -15.13
C GLY A 271 -32.47 0.11 -15.13
N PHE A 272 -32.03 1.37 -14.97
CA PHE A 272 -30.63 1.76 -14.88
C PHE A 272 -30.23 2.13 -13.44
N GLY A 273 -30.87 1.54 -12.43
CA GLY A 273 -30.70 1.90 -11.02
C GLY A 273 -31.62 3.04 -10.57
N GLY A 274 -31.58 3.36 -9.28
CA GLY A 274 -32.32 4.46 -8.65
C GLY A 274 -31.80 4.75 -7.25
N GLU A 275 -32.31 5.87 -6.69
CA GLU A 275 -32.05 6.28 -5.31
C GLU A 275 -32.74 5.30 -4.34
N LEU A 276 -31.95 4.56 -3.58
CA LEU A 276 -32.42 3.55 -2.66
C LEU A 276 -32.64 4.14 -1.26
N ASN A 277 -33.58 3.57 -0.50
CA ASN A 277 -33.78 3.89 0.91
C ASN A 277 -33.89 2.65 1.79
N ASP A 278 -33.44 1.52 1.28
CA ASP A 278 -33.40 0.28 2.02
C ASP A 278 -32.30 0.30 3.08
N LEU A 279 -32.58 -0.35 4.21
CA LEU A 279 -31.70 -0.49 5.35
C LEU A 279 -31.32 -1.95 5.50
N TRP A 280 -30.02 -2.23 5.56
CA TRP A 280 -29.48 -3.57 5.69
C TRP A 280 -28.51 -3.69 6.86
N GLU A 281 -28.49 -4.86 7.50
CA GLU A 281 -27.51 -5.27 8.50
C GLU A 281 -26.73 -6.47 7.98
N PHE A 282 -25.42 -6.44 8.11
CA PHE A 282 -24.51 -7.57 7.85
C PHE A 282 -23.89 -8.05 9.16
N ASP A 283 -24.19 -9.29 9.55
CA ASP A 283 -23.55 -9.94 10.68
C ASP A 283 -22.45 -10.90 10.18
N PRO A 284 -21.16 -10.56 10.36
CA PRO A 284 -20.05 -11.39 9.92
C PRO A 284 -19.92 -12.72 10.67
N LYS A 285 -20.62 -12.89 11.79
CA LYS A 285 -20.59 -14.10 12.63
C LYS A 285 -21.63 -15.14 12.23
N LEU A 286 -22.59 -14.78 11.38
CA LEU A 286 -23.62 -15.71 10.92
C LEU A 286 -23.16 -16.50 9.69
N GLY A 287 -23.31 -17.82 9.73
CA GLY A 287 -22.89 -18.69 8.63
C GLY A 287 -21.37 -18.78 8.45
N THR A 288 -20.91 -19.05 7.22
CA THR A 288 -19.48 -19.18 6.91
C THR A 288 -18.84 -17.87 6.48
N ASN A 289 -19.61 -17.02 5.78
CA ASN A 289 -19.11 -15.76 5.17
C ASN A 289 -19.92 -14.53 5.61
N GLY A 290 -20.62 -14.60 6.74
CA GLY A 290 -21.58 -13.58 7.18
C GLY A 290 -22.93 -13.72 6.49
N GLN A 291 -23.94 -13.00 6.99
CA GLN A 291 -25.28 -12.96 6.40
C GLN A 291 -25.87 -11.56 6.46
N TRP A 292 -26.59 -11.21 5.41
CA TRP A 292 -27.36 -9.98 5.31
C TRP A 292 -28.79 -10.13 5.83
N THR A 293 -29.29 -9.08 6.46
CA THR A 293 -30.69 -8.93 6.90
C THR A 293 -31.24 -7.63 6.34
N TRP A 294 -32.36 -7.69 5.62
CA TRP A 294 -33.11 -6.48 5.26
C TRP A 294 -33.88 -5.97 6.48
N MET A 295 -33.51 -4.77 6.96
CA MET A 295 -34.03 -4.21 8.22
C MET A 295 -35.13 -3.16 8.02
N GLY A 296 -35.25 -2.56 6.83
CA GLY A 296 -36.23 -1.50 6.60
C GLY A 296 -36.14 -0.88 5.22
N GLY A 297 -36.94 0.16 5.00
CA GLY A 297 -37.04 0.83 3.71
C GLY A 297 -37.71 0.01 2.62
N SER A 298 -37.66 0.46 1.40
CA SER A 298 -38.31 -0.19 0.26
C SER A 298 -37.39 -1.14 -0.46
N ASN A 299 -37.89 -2.25 -0.94
CA ASN A 299 -37.20 -3.16 -1.84
C ASN A 299 -37.34 -2.80 -3.32
N ILE A 300 -38.01 -1.68 -3.63
CA ILE A 300 -38.15 -1.15 -5.00
C ILE A 300 -37.87 0.34 -5.04
N ALA A 301 -37.30 0.82 -6.13
CA ALA A 301 -37.12 2.23 -6.47
C ALA A 301 -38.10 2.57 -7.60
N PRO A 302 -39.25 3.18 -7.31
CA PRO A 302 -40.23 3.46 -8.35
C PRO A 302 -39.70 4.49 -9.35
N PRO A 303 -40.09 4.38 -10.63
CA PRO A 303 -39.68 5.34 -11.65
C PRO A 303 -40.09 6.76 -11.27
N SER A 304 -39.21 7.74 -11.57
CA SER A 304 -39.51 9.15 -11.36
C SER A 304 -40.76 9.58 -12.13
N GLN A 305 -41.61 10.34 -11.48
CA GLN A 305 -42.78 10.96 -12.11
C GLN A 305 -42.50 12.35 -12.66
N THR A 306 -41.36 12.93 -12.30
CA THR A 306 -40.99 14.33 -12.63
C THR A 306 -39.80 14.45 -13.58
N GLY A 307 -39.17 13.32 -13.97
CA GLY A 307 -38.02 13.26 -14.89
C GLY A 307 -36.65 13.28 -14.22
N GLY A 308 -36.60 13.21 -12.86
CA GLY A 308 -35.38 12.97 -12.08
C GLY A 308 -35.05 11.49 -11.94
N ALA A 309 -34.19 11.13 -10.97
CA ALA A 309 -33.87 9.74 -10.63
C ALA A 309 -35.10 8.95 -10.15
N ALA A 310 -35.08 7.63 -10.33
CA ALA A 310 -36.04 6.72 -9.69
C ALA A 310 -35.77 6.68 -8.19
N GLY A 311 -36.80 6.49 -7.35
CA GLY A 311 -36.57 6.32 -5.92
C GLY A 311 -37.85 6.53 -5.09
N GLN A 312 -37.82 6.08 -3.83
CA GLN A 312 -38.95 6.24 -2.91
C GLN A 312 -38.96 7.63 -2.28
N PRO A 313 -40.11 8.33 -2.25
CA PRO A 313 -40.25 9.55 -1.46
C PRO A 313 -40.05 9.31 0.04
N GLY A 314 -39.51 10.31 0.74
CA GLY A 314 -39.38 10.28 2.20
C GLY A 314 -40.75 10.36 2.92
N VAL A 315 -40.87 9.67 4.04
CA VAL A 315 -42.02 9.76 4.95
C VAL A 315 -41.56 10.43 6.25
N TYR A 316 -41.89 11.71 6.42
CA TYR A 316 -41.27 12.56 7.43
C TYR A 316 -41.98 12.53 8.80
N GLY A 317 -43.28 12.29 8.85
CA GLY A 317 -44.08 12.32 10.09
C GLY A 317 -44.03 13.68 10.79
N THR A 318 -44.00 13.66 12.13
CA THR A 318 -43.90 14.88 12.95
C THR A 318 -42.43 15.08 13.37
N GLN A 319 -41.91 16.28 13.15
CA GLN A 319 -40.53 16.61 13.52
C GLN A 319 -40.27 16.33 15.00
N GLY A 320 -39.10 15.72 15.29
CA GLY A 320 -38.69 15.31 16.64
C GLY A 320 -39.44 14.09 17.20
N THR A 321 -40.31 13.45 16.42
CA THR A 321 -41.09 12.29 16.89
C THR A 321 -40.70 11.02 16.14
N PRO A 322 -40.13 10.01 16.82
CA PRO A 322 -39.81 8.72 16.18
C PRO A 322 -41.08 7.98 15.76
N SER A 323 -41.01 7.22 14.69
CA SER A 323 -42.13 6.39 14.22
C SER A 323 -41.63 5.25 13.35
N PRO A 324 -42.21 4.05 13.46
CA PRO A 324 -41.88 2.93 12.57
C PRO A 324 -42.30 3.17 11.11
N THR A 325 -43.06 4.24 10.82
CA THR A 325 -43.41 4.64 9.45
C THR A 325 -42.52 5.72 8.87
N ASN A 326 -41.74 6.38 9.70
CA ASN A 326 -40.78 7.38 9.22
C ASN A 326 -39.64 6.70 8.45
N VAL A 327 -39.36 7.20 7.29
CA VAL A 327 -38.23 6.71 6.45
C VAL A 327 -37.68 7.87 5.64
N PRO A 328 -36.37 8.12 5.62
CA PRO A 328 -35.77 9.07 4.67
C PRO A 328 -36.05 8.66 3.22
N GLY A 329 -36.17 9.60 2.32
CA GLY A 329 -36.28 9.31 0.88
C GLY A 329 -35.04 8.61 0.34
N GLY A 330 -35.16 7.93 -0.81
CA GLY A 330 -34.02 7.33 -1.51
C GLY A 330 -32.95 8.37 -1.76
N ARG A 331 -31.69 8.07 -1.46
CA ARG A 331 -30.58 9.03 -1.56
C ARG A 331 -29.20 8.40 -1.56
N GLU A 332 -28.23 9.10 -2.13
CA GLU A 332 -26.83 8.75 -2.15
C GLU A 332 -25.92 9.87 -1.58
N GLN A 333 -24.64 9.60 -1.38
CA GLN A 333 -23.63 10.54 -0.88
C GLN A 333 -24.02 11.27 0.41
N ILE A 334 -24.56 10.49 1.34
CA ILE A 334 -25.15 10.93 2.60
C ILE A 334 -24.05 11.23 3.62
N LEU A 335 -24.17 12.36 4.35
CA LEU A 335 -23.35 12.59 5.53
C LEU A 335 -23.89 11.85 6.73
N SER A 336 -23.02 11.34 7.60
CA SER A 336 -23.46 10.66 8.81
C SER A 336 -22.56 10.89 10.03
N TRP A 337 -23.17 10.68 11.20
CA TRP A 337 -22.52 10.70 12.51
C TRP A 337 -23.12 9.62 13.40
N ILE A 338 -22.33 9.06 14.32
CA ILE A 338 -22.80 8.13 15.34
C ILE A 338 -22.62 8.80 16.70
N ASP A 339 -23.73 9.08 17.40
CA ASP A 339 -23.66 9.72 18.71
C ASP A 339 -23.23 8.73 19.82
N ALA A 340 -22.96 9.25 21.03
CA ALA A 340 -22.52 8.45 22.17
C ALA A 340 -23.56 7.41 22.64
N SER A 341 -24.80 7.52 22.18
CA SER A 341 -25.88 6.55 22.43
C SER A 341 -26.04 5.53 21.31
N ALA A 342 -25.12 5.52 20.34
CA ALA A 342 -25.14 4.68 19.14
C ALA A 342 -26.32 4.97 18.19
N ASN A 343 -26.93 6.15 18.27
CA ASN A 343 -27.86 6.60 17.24
C ASN A 343 -27.08 7.04 16.00
N VAL A 344 -27.61 6.75 14.84
CA VAL A 344 -27.05 7.21 13.56
C VAL A 344 -27.79 8.46 13.10
N TRP A 345 -27.04 9.52 12.88
CA TRP A 345 -27.55 10.75 12.32
C TRP A 345 -27.14 10.86 10.86
N ILE A 346 -28.06 11.32 10.01
CA ILE A 346 -27.77 11.57 8.60
C ILE A 346 -28.24 12.98 8.21
N PHE A 347 -27.50 13.60 7.28
CA PHE A 347 -27.84 14.90 6.73
C PHE A 347 -27.67 14.91 5.21
N GLY A 348 -28.66 15.42 4.51
CA GLY A 348 -28.57 15.70 3.09
C GLY A 348 -28.44 14.46 2.20
N GLY A 349 -27.60 14.55 1.19
CA GLY A 349 -27.45 13.63 0.08
C GLY A 349 -28.15 14.13 -1.19
N ASP A 350 -27.79 13.58 -2.36
CA ASP A 350 -28.64 13.69 -3.55
C ASP A 350 -29.75 12.66 -3.45
N GLY A 351 -31.01 13.06 -3.57
CA GLY A 351 -32.08 12.12 -3.30
C GLY A 351 -33.49 12.65 -3.49
N ILE A 352 -34.45 11.84 -3.04
CA ILE A 352 -35.88 12.02 -3.28
C ILE A 352 -36.55 12.66 -2.06
N ASP A 353 -37.20 13.80 -2.28
CA ASP A 353 -37.96 14.53 -1.25
C ASP A 353 -39.31 13.87 -0.89
N ALA A 354 -40.07 14.48 0.02
CA ALA A 354 -41.40 13.99 0.41
C ALA A 354 -42.41 13.96 -0.74
N ASN A 355 -42.22 14.73 -1.79
CA ASN A 355 -43.10 14.84 -2.96
C ASN A 355 -42.69 13.97 -4.14
N GLY A 356 -41.53 13.27 -4.03
CA GLY A 356 -40.96 12.48 -5.10
C GLY A 356 -40.13 13.30 -6.10
N ASN A 357 -39.66 14.48 -5.72
CA ASN A 357 -38.71 15.26 -6.52
C ASN A 357 -37.28 14.89 -6.15
N ASN A 358 -36.41 14.76 -7.15
CA ASN A 358 -34.98 14.55 -6.93
C ASN A 358 -34.25 15.88 -6.80
N GLY A 359 -33.30 15.97 -5.86
CA GLY A 359 -32.41 17.11 -5.68
C GLY A 359 -31.57 17.03 -4.42
N GLU A 360 -30.76 18.07 -4.21
CA GLU A 360 -29.85 18.18 -3.06
C GLU A 360 -30.65 18.42 -1.76
N LEU A 361 -30.62 17.43 -0.87
CA LEU A 361 -31.37 17.47 0.38
C LEU A 361 -30.62 18.22 1.48
N ASN A 362 -31.37 18.80 2.45
CA ASN A 362 -30.82 19.39 3.67
C ASN A 362 -31.57 18.96 4.93
N ASP A 363 -32.30 17.85 4.84
CA ASP A 363 -32.99 17.26 5.96
C ASP A 363 -32.02 16.53 6.91
N LEU A 364 -32.28 16.62 8.20
CA LEU A 364 -31.56 15.95 9.28
C LEU A 364 -32.42 14.88 9.88
N TRP A 365 -31.90 13.66 9.93
CA TRP A 365 -32.57 12.50 10.48
C TRP A 365 -31.74 11.82 11.56
N LYS A 366 -32.43 11.17 12.50
CA LYS A 366 -31.84 10.30 13.52
C LYS A 366 -32.46 8.92 13.43
N PHE A 367 -31.63 7.88 13.33
CA PHE A 367 -32.01 6.48 13.48
C PHE A 367 -31.62 6.00 14.87
N ASP A 368 -32.59 5.52 15.63
CA ASP A 368 -32.40 4.89 16.93
C ASP A 368 -32.62 3.39 16.80
N PRO A 369 -31.54 2.57 16.82
CA PRO A 369 -31.65 1.11 16.65
C PRO A 369 -32.34 0.42 17.82
N THR A 370 -32.55 1.09 18.96
CA THR A 370 -33.19 0.52 20.16
C THR A 370 -34.70 0.66 20.19
N LEU A 371 -35.28 1.49 19.31
CA LEU A 371 -36.73 1.69 19.23
C LEU A 371 -37.39 0.63 18.34
N GLY A 372 -38.52 0.13 18.77
CA GLY A 372 -39.24 -0.91 18.04
C GLY A 372 -38.48 -2.23 17.95
N THR A 373 -38.71 -2.99 16.88
CA THR A 373 -38.02 -4.27 16.60
C THR A 373 -36.90 -4.14 15.54
N MET A 374 -36.85 -3.03 14.80
CA MET A 374 -35.96 -2.80 13.66
C MET A 374 -35.34 -1.42 13.65
N GLY A 375 -35.39 -0.71 14.78
CA GLY A 375 -35.03 0.69 14.88
C GLY A 375 -36.12 1.61 14.31
N GLU A 376 -36.06 2.88 14.66
CA GLU A 376 -36.99 3.91 14.16
C GLU A 376 -36.27 5.18 13.74
N TRP A 377 -36.75 5.77 12.64
CA TRP A 377 -36.28 7.05 12.16
C TRP A 377 -37.06 8.22 12.79
N THR A 378 -36.36 9.31 13.04
CA THR A 378 -36.91 10.58 13.48
C THR A 378 -36.41 11.70 12.55
N TRP A 379 -37.34 12.44 11.93
CA TRP A 379 -36.96 13.68 11.24
C TRP A 379 -36.65 14.78 12.26
N MET A 380 -35.40 15.25 12.30
CA MET A 380 -34.91 16.18 13.31
C MET A 380 -34.92 17.64 12.82
N GLY A 381 -34.84 17.90 11.51
CA GLY A 381 -34.79 19.25 10.98
C GLY A 381 -34.60 19.30 9.47
N GLY A 382 -34.41 20.49 8.96
CA GLY A 382 -34.26 20.72 7.53
C GLY A 382 -35.59 20.68 6.77
N SER A 383 -35.51 20.83 5.45
CA SER A 383 -36.70 20.81 4.59
C SER A 383 -37.07 19.40 4.20
N SER A 384 -38.39 19.15 4.17
CA SER A 384 -38.93 17.90 3.61
C SER A 384 -39.08 17.93 2.08
N THR A 385 -38.75 19.07 1.43
CA THR A 385 -38.90 19.25 -0.01
C THR A 385 -37.73 20.03 -0.60
N VAL A 386 -37.40 19.73 -1.87
CA VAL A 386 -36.45 20.54 -2.67
C VAL A 386 -37.20 21.63 -3.44
N PRO A 387 -36.55 22.79 -3.72
CA PRO A 387 -37.22 23.93 -4.37
C PRO A 387 -37.48 23.71 -5.86
N ALA A 388 -36.62 22.95 -6.52
CA ALA A 388 -36.72 22.59 -7.93
C ALA A 388 -35.95 21.30 -8.20
N LEU A 389 -36.18 20.68 -9.35
CA LEU A 389 -35.47 19.47 -9.77
C LEU A 389 -33.94 19.72 -9.83
N PHE A 390 -33.17 18.80 -9.22
CA PHE A 390 -31.71 18.83 -9.11
C PHE A 390 -31.11 20.02 -8.34
N LEU A 391 -31.93 20.82 -7.63
CA LEU A 391 -31.45 21.91 -6.79
C LEU A 391 -31.81 21.66 -5.32
N GLY A 392 -30.98 22.21 -4.42
CA GLY A 392 -31.19 22.17 -2.98
C GLY A 392 -31.82 23.44 -2.41
N GLN A 393 -32.25 23.36 -1.15
CA GLN A 393 -32.61 24.54 -0.38
C GLN A 393 -31.37 25.41 -0.13
N SER A 394 -31.51 26.74 -0.24
CA SER A 394 -30.42 27.66 0.10
C SER A 394 -30.04 27.56 1.58
N GLY A 395 -28.74 27.65 1.88
CA GLY A 395 -28.26 27.71 3.25
C GLY A 395 -28.64 29.01 3.97
N ILE A 396 -28.92 28.93 5.27
CA ILE A 396 -29.14 30.09 6.16
C ILE A 396 -27.97 30.17 7.13
N TYR A 397 -27.04 31.10 6.90
CA TYR A 397 -25.74 31.12 7.57
C TYR A 397 -25.73 31.90 8.91
N GLY A 398 -26.60 32.88 9.10
CA GLY A 398 -26.60 33.73 10.28
C GLY A 398 -25.29 34.49 10.51
N THR A 399 -24.88 34.61 11.75
CA THR A 399 -23.62 35.26 12.15
C THR A 399 -22.55 34.21 12.38
N LEU A 400 -21.36 34.37 11.78
CA LEU A 400 -20.22 33.47 11.92
C LEU A 400 -19.93 33.18 13.42
N GLY A 401 -19.77 31.92 13.78
CA GLY A 401 -19.48 31.44 15.14
C GLY A 401 -20.65 31.61 16.12
N THR A 402 -21.87 31.88 15.63
CA THR A 402 -23.04 32.09 16.50
C THR A 402 -24.12 31.03 16.20
N PRO A 403 -24.44 30.12 17.14
CA PRO A 403 -25.51 29.16 16.96
C PRO A 403 -26.88 29.87 16.90
N ALA A 404 -27.76 29.35 16.06
CA ALA A 404 -29.15 29.80 15.99
C ALA A 404 -30.06 28.71 15.43
N SER A 405 -31.28 28.64 15.94
CA SER A 405 -32.30 27.67 15.49
C SER A 405 -32.76 27.88 14.04
N THR A 406 -32.42 29.02 13.44
CA THR A 406 -32.69 29.33 12.02
C THR A 406 -31.56 28.97 11.10
N ASN A 407 -30.35 28.78 11.64
CA ASN A 407 -29.18 28.41 10.83
C ASN A 407 -29.37 27.00 10.29
N ILE A 408 -29.01 26.80 9.03
CA ILE A 408 -29.02 25.48 8.40
C ILE A 408 -28.11 25.49 7.19
N PRO A 409 -27.27 24.48 6.99
CA PRO A 409 -26.54 24.31 5.74
C PRO A 409 -27.48 24.18 4.54
N GLY A 410 -27.06 24.63 3.37
CA GLY A 410 -27.79 24.42 2.12
C GLY A 410 -27.88 22.94 1.75
N GLY A 411 -28.82 22.58 0.88
CA GLY A 411 -28.92 21.23 0.32
C GLY A 411 -27.60 20.83 -0.31
N ARG A 412 -27.10 19.62 0.02
CA ARG A 412 -25.77 19.17 -0.39
C ARG A 412 -25.57 17.68 -0.29
N TYR A 413 -24.56 17.19 -1.02
CA TYR A 413 -24.06 15.82 -0.97
C TYR A 413 -22.53 15.79 -0.99
N GLY A 414 -21.91 14.64 -0.68
CA GLY A 414 -20.47 14.43 -0.77
C GLY A 414 -19.62 15.29 0.14
N SER A 415 -20.18 15.90 1.21
CA SER A 415 -19.40 16.62 2.22
C SER A 415 -18.59 15.68 3.08
N VAL A 416 -17.48 16.16 3.66
CA VAL A 416 -16.80 15.46 4.74
C VAL A 416 -17.48 15.74 6.08
N SER A 417 -17.50 14.73 6.97
CA SER A 417 -18.15 14.83 8.28
C SER A 417 -17.33 14.16 9.39
N TRP A 418 -17.45 14.68 10.62
CA TRP A 418 -16.83 14.09 11.81
C TRP A 418 -17.55 14.51 13.08
N ILE A 419 -17.20 13.84 14.21
CA ILE A 419 -17.65 14.21 15.56
C ILE A 419 -16.45 14.73 16.35
N ASP A 420 -16.63 15.82 17.07
CA ASP A 420 -15.62 16.34 17.99
C ASP A 420 -15.66 15.62 19.36
N VAL A 421 -14.70 15.90 20.21
CA VAL A 421 -14.58 15.33 21.57
C VAL A 421 -15.74 15.72 22.50
N SER A 422 -16.52 16.74 22.15
CA SER A 422 -17.68 17.23 22.88
C SER A 422 -18.99 16.56 22.40
N GLY A 423 -18.93 15.80 21.30
CA GLY A 423 -20.08 15.15 20.68
C GLY A 423 -20.84 16.04 19.71
N ASN A 424 -20.27 17.18 19.29
CA ASN A 424 -20.86 18.00 18.22
C ASN A 424 -20.55 17.39 16.85
N PHE A 425 -21.48 17.57 15.91
CA PHE A 425 -21.35 17.06 14.55
C PHE A 425 -20.83 18.16 13.64
N TRP A 426 -19.80 17.84 12.88
CA TRP A 426 -19.17 18.78 11.97
C TRP A 426 -19.34 18.31 10.52
N LEU A 427 -19.46 19.28 9.61
CA LEU A 427 -19.40 19.05 8.17
C LEU A 427 -18.58 20.13 7.48
N PHE A 428 -17.92 19.75 6.36
CA PHE A 428 -17.17 20.67 5.52
C PHE A 428 -17.44 20.38 4.04
N GLY A 429 -17.75 21.42 3.28
CA GLY A 429 -17.83 21.37 1.84
C GLY A 429 -19.02 20.59 1.27
N GLY A 430 -18.76 19.82 0.23
CA GLY A 430 -19.75 19.10 -0.57
C GLY A 430 -20.15 19.85 -1.84
N SER A 431 -20.78 19.14 -2.78
CA SER A 431 -21.53 19.76 -3.86
C SER A 431 -22.90 20.16 -3.34
N GLY A 432 -23.33 21.39 -3.55
CA GLY A 432 -24.58 21.86 -2.92
C GLY A 432 -24.94 23.28 -3.24
N THR A 433 -26.05 23.75 -2.64
CA THR A 433 -26.62 25.07 -2.88
C THR A 433 -26.20 26.05 -1.79
N ASP A 434 -25.62 27.17 -2.18
CA ASP A 434 -25.12 28.23 -1.30
C ASP A 434 -26.22 29.11 -0.65
N SER A 435 -25.84 30.19 0.07
CA SER A 435 -26.80 31.11 0.71
C SER A 435 -27.67 31.88 -0.26
N THR A 436 -27.28 31.98 -1.52
CA THR A 436 -27.99 32.75 -2.58
C THR A 436 -28.84 31.84 -3.47
N GLY A 437 -28.76 30.54 -3.30
CA GLY A 437 -29.42 29.56 -4.15
C GLY A 437 -28.59 29.16 -5.37
N THR A 438 -27.28 29.44 -5.37
CA THR A 438 -26.35 29.06 -6.43
C THR A 438 -25.73 27.69 -6.15
N PRO A 439 -25.85 26.70 -7.06
CA PRO A 439 -25.22 25.41 -6.89
C PRO A 439 -23.73 25.46 -7.19
N GLY A 440 -22.92 24.66 -6.46
CA GLY A 440 -21.48 24.54 -6.70
C GLY A 440 -20.74 23.80 -5.60
N TYR A 441 -19.40 23.77 -5.69
CA TYR A 441 -18.55 23.13 -4.69
C TYR A 441 -18.31 24.07 -3.51
N LEU A 442 -18.83 23.65 -2.36
CA LEU A 442 -18.83 24.43 -1.13
C LEU A 442 -17.50 24.24 -0.38
N ASN A 443 -17.10 25.25 0.40
CA ASN A 443 -15.98 25.17 1.36
C ASN A 443 -16.36 25.71 2.74
N ASP A 444 -17.64 25.79 3.01
CA ASP A 444 -18.17 26.21 4.30
C ASP A 444 -18.00 25.11 5.36
N LEU A 445 -17.74 25.55 6.57
CA LEU A 445 -17.57 24.70 7.74
C LEU A 445 -18.72 24.94 8.73
N TRP A 446 -19.36 23.87 9.14
CA TRP A 446 -20.51 23.92 10.03
C TRP A 446 -20.34 22.99 11.23
N GLU A 447 -20.88 23.42 12.37
CA GLU A 447 -21.03 22.64 13.58
C GLU A 447 -22.52 22.51 13.91
N TYR A 448 -22.97 21.30 14.22
CA TYR A 448 -24.29 21.03 14.81
C TYR A 448 -24.11 20.58 16.26
N THR A 449 -24.69 21.34 17.18
CA THR A 449 -24.74 20.97 18.59
C THR A 449 -26.05 20.29 18.91
N PRO A 450 -26.06 18.95 19.15
CA PRO A 450 -27.28 18.24 19.55
C PRO A 450 -27.84 18.78 20.85
N SER A 451 -29.18 18.86 20.96
CA SER A 451 -29.83 19.28 22.21
C SER A 451 -29.69 18.21 23.30
N ALA A 452 -29.29 18.62 24.51
CA ALA A 452 -29.20 17.73 25.66
C ALA A 452 -30.57 17.18 26.12
N THR A 453 -31.68 17.80 25.70
CA THR A 453 -33.04 17.39 26.05
C THR A 453 -33.68 16.48 25.01
N GLY A 454 -32.99 16.18 23.91
CA GLY A 454 -33.48 15.36 22.80
C GLY A 454 -34.35 16.12 21.80
N ASP A 455 -34.51 17.44 21.98
CA ASP A 455 -35.13 18.34 21.00
C ASP A 455 -34.16 18.61 19.83
N THR A 456 -34.60 19.41 18.86
CA THR A 456 -33.72 19.84 17.74
C THR A 456 -32.56 20.68 18.27
N GLY A 457 -31.32 20.31 17.85
CA GLY A 457 -30.11 21.09 18.13
C GLY A 457 -29.99 22.34 17.27
N GLU A 458 -28.85 22.99 17.29
CA GLU A 458 -28.61 24.23 16.53
C GLU A 458 -27.36 24.10 15.65
N TRP A 459 -27.44 24.67 14.45
CA TRP A 459 -26.31 24.80 13.54
C TRP A 459 -25.56 26.09 13.77
N THR A 460 -24.25 26.04 13.64
CA THR A 460 -23.35 27.20 13.68
C THR A 460 -22.48 27.18 12.43
N TRP A 461 -22.48 28.28 11.67
CA TRP A 461 -21.51 28.48 10.59
C TRP A 461 -20.16 28.86 11.20
N MET A 462 -19.14 27.99 11.06
CA MET A 462 -17.85 28.13 11.73
C MET A 462 -16.74 28.67 10.83
N GLY A 463 -16.91 28.68 9.50
CA GLY A 463 -15.89 29.14 8.57
C GLY A 463 -16.23 28.90 7.12
N GLY A 464 -15.30 29.27 6.26
CA GLY A 464 -15.48 29.16 4.81
C GLY A 464 -16.39 30.21 4.23
N SER A 465 -16.72 30.07 2.94
CA SER A 465 -17.57 31.02 2.23
C SER A 465 -19.03 30.63 2.30
N SER A 466 -19.92 31.60 2.44
CA SER A 466 -21.36 31.39 2.33
C SER A 466 -21.87 31.39 0.89
N THR A 467 -20.98 31.64 -0.10
CA THR A 467 -21.33 31.71 -1.52
C THR A 467 -20.28 31.03 -2.38
N VAL A 468 -20.69 30.47 -3.51
CA VAL A 468 -19.80 30.02 -4.57
C VAL A 468 -19.52 31.15 -5.56
N PRO A 469 -18.36 31.17 -6.25
CA PRO A 469 -17.99 32.27 -7.13
C PRO A 469 -18.83 32.32 -8.40
N GLN A 470 -19.38 31.19 -8.83
CA GLN A 470 -20.23 31.04 -10.01
C GLN A 470 -21.02 29.74 -9.92
N GLU A 471 -22.06 29.59 -10.73
CA GLU A 471 -22.84 28.37 -10.86
C GLU A 471 -21.93 27.17 -11.24
N TYR A 472 -22.03 26.11 -10.48
CA TYR A 472 -21.20 24.89 -10.55
C TYR A 472 -19.69 25.13 -10.32
N GLY A 473 -19.29 26.29 -9.80
CA GLY A 473 -17.91 26.60 -9.44
C GLY A 473 -17.62 26.37 -7.96
N GLY A 474 -16.34 26.38 -7.57
CA GLY A 474 -15.88 26.26 -6.18
C GLY A 474 -15.00 27.43 -5.75
N GLN A 475 -15.01 27.77 -4.46
CA GLN A 475 -14.06 28.72 -3.89
C GLN A 475 -12.64 28.15 -3.99
N SER A 476 -11.68 29.00 -4.39
CA SER A 476 -10.26 28.60 -4.40
C SER A 476 -9.75 28.28 -2.99
N GLY A 477 -8.92 27.24 -2.86
CA GLY A 477 -8.25 26.91 -1.60
C GLY A 477 -7.13 27.91 -1.25
N VAL A 478 -6.92 28.16 0.04
CA VAL A 478 -5.79 28.94 0.56
C VAL A 478 -4.83 28.00 1.29
N TYR A 479 -3.71 27.65 0.64
CA TYR A 479 -2.83 26.57 1.08
C TYR A 479 -1.77 26.99 2.11
N GLY A 480 -1.33 28.24 2.11
CA GLY A 480 -0.28 28.73 3.01
C GLY A 480 1.05 28.01 2.83
N THR A 481 1.75 27.79 3.93
CA THR A 481 3.03 27.06 3.96
C THR A 481 2.80 25.62 4.38
N LEU A 482 3.35 24.66 3.62
CA LEU A 482 3.24 23.22 3.90
C LEU A 482 3.63 22.91 5.37
N GLY A 483 2.79 22.13 6.04
CA GLY A 483 2.98 21.75 7.45
C GLY A 483 2.77 22.86 8.47
N THR A 484 2.34 24.05 8.06
CA THR A 484 2.15 25.20 8.96
C THR A 484 0.67 25.54 9.10
N PRO A 485 0.07 25.42 10.30
CA PRO A 485 -1.30 25.82 10.55
C PRO A 485 -1.45 27.35 10.44
N ALA A 486 -2.57 27.82 9.94
CA ALA A 486 -2.93 29.23 9.93
C ALA A 486 -4.44 29.41 9.82
N SER A 487 -4.97 30.44 10.48
CA SER A 487 -6.41 30.78 10.45
C SER A 487 -6.92 31.21 9.06
N THR A 488 -6.01 31.51 8.13
CA THR A 488 -6.33 31.83 6.73
C THR A 488 -6.33 30.62 5.81
N ASN A 489 -5.71 29.51 6.25
CA ASN A 489 -5.69 28.30 5.45
C ASN A 489 -7.08 27.68 5.39
N ILE A 490 -7.48 27.23 4.20
CA ILE A 490 -8.73 26.51 4.01
C ILE A 490 -8.66 25.70 2.70
N PRO A 491 -9.14 24.46 2.67
CA PRO A 491 -9.31 23.76 1.41
C PRO A 491 -10.24 24.51 0.45
N GLY A 492 -10.09 24.32 -0.84
CA GLY A 492 -11.05 24.82 -1.82
C GLY A 492 -12.40 24.12 -1.67
N GLY A 493 -13.41 24.64 -2.37
CA GLY A 493 -14.70 23.97 -2.48
C GLY A 493 -14.51 22.59 -3.11
N LEU A 494 -14.98 21.52 -2.45
CA LEU A 494 -14.74 20.15 -2.87
C LEU A 494 -15.87 19.23 -2.44
N ASP A 495 -16.07 18.13 -3.17
CA ASP A 495 -16.98 17.04 -2.82
C ASP A 495 -16.29 15.68 -2.82
N ALA A 496 -16.92 14.73 -2.17
CA ALA A 496 -16.56 13.30 -2.13
C ALA A 496 -15.06 13.04 -1.83
N ALA A 497 -14.46 13.93 -1.00
CA ALA A 497 -13.17 13.68 -0.38
C ALA A 497 -13.31 12.64 0.73
N VAL A 498 -12.23 11.92 1.02
CA VAL A 498 -12.19 11.05 2.19
C VAL A 498 -11.75 11.82 3.44
N SER A 499 -12.33 11.48 4.59
CA SER A 499 -11.95 12.07 5.87
C SER A 499 -11.81 11.03 6.96
N TRP A 500 -10.96 11.34 7.95
CA TRP A 500 -10.80 10.53 9.16
C TRP A 500 -10.36 11.38 10.33
N THR A 501 -10.63 10.90 11.54
CA THR A 501 -10.22 11.57 12.79
C THR A 501 -9.12 10.76 13.46
N ASP A 502 -8.00 11.42 13.79
CA ASP A 502 -6.91 10.79 14.51
C ASP A 502 -7.18 10.71 16.03
N ALA A 503 -6.35 9.96 16.77
CA ALA A 503 -6.50 9.78 18.22
C ALA A 503 -6.39 11.08 19.04
N SER A 504 -5.90 12.16 18.44
CA SER A 504 -5.80 13.49 19.05
C SER A 504 -7.02 14.37 18.74
N GLY A 505 -7.99 13.86 17.96
CA GLY A 505 -9.18 14.58 17.54
C GLY A 505 -8.94 15.51 16.34
N ASN A 506 -7.78 15.46 15.67
CA ASN A 506 -7.60 16.18 14.42
C ASN A 506 -8.31 15.45 13.29
N VAL A 507 -8.86 16.22 12.37
CA VAL A 507 -9.52 15.68 11.17
C VAL A 507 -8.60 15.79 9.97
N TRP A 508 -8.46 14.72 9.27
CA TRP A 508 -7.69 14.65 8.04
C TRP A 508 -8.64 14.56 6.85
N VAL A 509 -8.30 15.23 5.75
CA VAL A 509 -9.07 15.24 4.50
C VAL A 509 -8.12 15.01 3.35
N PHE A 510 -8.43 14.07 2.47
CA PHE A 510 -7.62 13.78 1.29
C PHE A 510 -8.47 13.74 0.03
N GLY A 511 -7.99 14.38 -1.02
CA GLY A 511 -8.57 14.30 -2.34
C GLY A 511 -9.90 15.05 -2.50
N GLY A 512 -10.84 14.42 -3.19
CA GLY A 512 -12.10 15.00 -3.62
C GLY A 512 -12.05 15.57 -5.03
N TYR A 513 -13.21 15.92 -5.58
CA TYR A 513 -13.33 16.72 -6.80
C TYR A 513 -13.69 18.16 -6.42
N GLY A 514 -12.97 19.16 -6.95
CA GLY A 514 -13.24 20.54 -6.58
C GLY A 514 -12.16 21.53 -6.99
N ALA A 515 -12.20 22.72 -6.38
CA ALA A 515 -11.35 23.83 -6.73
C ALA A 515 -9.98 23.79 -6.04
N ASP A 516 -8.93 23.98 -6.80
CA ASP A 516 -7.54 24.09 -6.32
C ASP A 516 -7.22 25.52 -5.79
N SER A 517 -5.95 25.82 -5.52
CA SER A 517 -5.51 27.15 -5.07
C SER A 517 -5.72 28.26 -6.09
N THR A 518 -5.94 27.93 -7.35
CA THR A 518 -6.17 28.89 -8.46
C THR A 518 -7.64 29.01 -8.85
N GLY A 519 -8.50 28.16 -8.27
CA GLY A 519 -9.91 28.03 -8.65
C GLY A 519 -10.13 27.13 -9.87
N THR A 520 -9.11 26.35 -10.26
CA THR A 520 -9.26 25.33 -11.30
C THR A 520 -9.87 24.08 -10.67
N GLU A 521 -10.92 23.54 -11.27
CA GLU A 521 -11.63 22.36 -10.81
C GLU A 521 -10.99 21.08 -11.35
N GLY A 522 -10.98 20.04 -10.52
CA GLY A 522 -10.47 18.73 -10.91
C GLY A 522 -10.29 17.77 -9.73
N TYR A 523 -9.65 16.64 -10.03
CA TYR A 523 -9.35 15.59 -9.04
C TYR A 523 -8.17 16.05 -8.18
N LEU A 524 -8.44 16.25 -6.89
CA LEU A 524 -7.46 16.75 -5.94
C LEU A 524 -6.67 15.58 -5.32
N ASN A 525 -5.41 15.81 -4.98
CA ASN A 525 -4.59 14.93 -4.15
C ASN A 525 -4.00 15.65 -2.93
N ALA A 526 -4.53 16.81 -2.60
CA ALA A 526 -4.12 17.55 -1.42
C ALA A 526 -4.52 16.81 -0.16
N LEU A 527 -3.60 16.75 0.80
CA LEU A 527 -3.81 16.24 2.15
C LEU A 527 -3.89 17.41 3.12
N TRP A 528 -4.98 17.51 3.83
CA TRP A 528 -5.26 18.55 4.81
C TRP A 528 -5.44 17.96 6.21
N LYS A 529 -5.05 18.73 7.21
CA LYS A 529 -5.36 18.47 8.62
C LYS A 529 -6.10 19.66 9.22
N TYR A 530 -7.26 19.42 9.80
CA TYR A 530 -7.98 20.38 10.63
C TYR A 530 -7.71 20.08 12.10
N THR A 531 -7.17 21.04 12.81
CA THR A 531 -6.98 20.97 14.26
C THR A 531 -8.08 21.78 14.92
N PRO A 532 -9.00 21.14 15.66
CA PRO A 532 -10.11 21.84 16.32
C PRO A 532 -9.63 22.92 17.26
N GLY A 533 -10.33 24.04 17.29
CA GLY A 533 -10.09 25.13 18.25
C GLY A 533 -10.43 24.73 19.67
N ALA A 534 -9.89 25.47 20.65
CA ALA A 534 -10.25 25.29 22.04
C ALA A 534 -11.55 26.04 22.38
N ASN A 535 -12.38 25.48 23.26
CA ASN A 535 -13.58 26.14 23.81
C ASN A 535 -14.65 26.55 22.78
N GLY A 536 -14.80 25.79 21.67
CA GLY A 536 -15.81 26.06 20.65
C GLY A 536 -15.44 27.17 19.64
N GLU A 537 -14.16 27.59 19.63
CA GLU A 537 -13.66 28.46 18.57
C GLU A 537 -13.39 27.63 17.29
N ALA A 538 -13.40 28.28 16.15
CA ALA A 538 -12.99 27.67 14.89
C ALA A 538 -11.53 27.20 14.98
N GLY A 539 -11.25 26.00 14.50
CA GLY A 539 -9.90 25.44 14.42
C GLY A 539 -9.08 26.00 13.26
N GLU A 540 -7.93 25.40 13.03
CA GLU A 540 -7.03 25.80 11.94
C GLU A 540 -6.76 24.66 10.97
N TRP A 541 -6.76 24.97 9.68
CA TRP A 541 -6.36 24.05 8.62
C TRP A 541 -4.85 24.11 8.39
N THR A 542 -4.27 22.95 8.13
CA THR A 542 -2.86 22.78 7.74
C THR A 542 -2.80 21.96 6.46
N TRP A 543 -2.17 22.50 5.43
CA TRP A 543 -1.84 21.72 4.24
C TRP A 543 -0.66 20.78 4.55
N MET A 544 -0.89 19.48 4.53
CA MET A 544 0.06 18.45 4.98
C MET A 544 0.76 17.73 3.83
N GLY A 545 0.30 17.85 2.60
CA GLY A 545 0.90 17.16 1.46
C GLY A 545 0.07 17.27 0.20
N GLY A 546 0.54 16.64 -0.87
CA GLY A 546 -0.10 16.72 -2.17
C GLY A 546 0.14 18.04 -2.91
N SER A 547 -0.52 18.20 -4.03
CA SER A 547 -0.41 19.40 -4.85
C SER A 547 -1.43 20.45 -4.43
N SER A 548 -1.04 21.73 -4.52
CA SER A 548 -1.98 22.85 -4.37
C SER A 548 -2.71 23.20 -5.67
N THR A 549 -2.39 22.51 -6.77
CA THR A 549 -3.02 22.71 -8.08
C THR A 549 -3.36 21.38 -8.74
N VAL A 550 -4.46 21.35 -9.49
CA VAL A 550 -4.74 20.25 -10.40
C VAL A 550 -3.78 20.28 -11.59
N GLY A 551 -3.49 19.12 -12.15
CA GLY A 551 -2.65 19.00 -13.33
C GLY A 551 -3.35 19.45 -14.61
N SER A 552 -2.59 19.51 -15.69
CA SER A 552 -3.12 19.92 -17.02
C SER A 552 -4.21 18.98 -17.57
N ASN A 553 -4.33 17.78 -17.02
CA ASN A 553 -5.30 16.75 -17.43
C ASN A 553 -6.52 16.66 -16.49
N GLY A 554 -6.66 17.60 -15.55
CA GLY A 554 -7.77 17.63 -14.60
C GLY A 554 -7.48 16.97 -13.26
N GLY A 555 -6.27 16.44 -13.02
CA GLY A 555 -5.80 15.89 -11.76
C GLY A 555 -4.28 15.75 -11.74
N GLN A 556 -3.73 15.32 -10.63
CA GLN A 556 -2.29 15.03 -10.48
C GLN A 556 -2.04 13.52 -10.52
N PRO A 557 -1.08 13.04 -11.33
CA PRO A 557 -0.71 11.63 -11.34
C PRO A 557 -0.23 11.14 -9.98
N GLY A 558 -0.51 9.88 -9.65
CA GLY A 558 0.05 9.23 -8.48
C GLY A 558 1.54 8.94 -8.64
N VAL A 559 2.29 8.98 -7.53
CA VAL A 559 3.72 8.59 -7.49
C VAL A 559 3.85 7.32 -6.66
N TYR A 560 4.20 6.23 -7.33
CA TYR A 560 4.29 4.88 -6.78
C TYR A 560 5.76 4.46 -6.71
N SER A 561 6.28 4.14 -5.55
CA SER A 561 7.60 3.53 -5.41
C SER A 561 7.50 2.00 -5.26
N THR A 562 8.40 1.39 -4.51
CA THR A 562 8.35 -0.05 -4.25
C THR A 562 7.15 -0.41 -3.39
N LEU A 563 6.38 -1.42 -3.81
CA LEU A 563 5.23 -1.96 -3.11
C LEU A 563 5.59 -2.27 -1.64
N GLY A 564 4.71 -1.89 -0.71
CA GLY A 564 4.88 -2.11 0.72
C GLY A 564 5.99 -1.28 1.39
N THR A 565 6.61 -0.35 0.66
CA THR A 565 7.71 0.48 1.19
C THR A 565 7.25 1.94 1.34
N PRO A 566 7.24 2.51 2.56
CA PRO A 566 6.93 3.92 2.74
C PRO A 566 8.01 4.80 2.11
N ALA A 567 7.60 5.91 1.53
CA ALA A 567 8.52 6.91 0.99
C ALA A 567 7.89 8.31 1.00
N SER A 568 8.68 9.32 1.30
CA SER A 568 8.24 10.72 1.30
C SER A 568 7.83 11.25 -0.08
N THR A 569 8.21 10.54 -1.15
CA THR A 569 7.79 10.85 -2.52
C THR A 569 6.51 10.17 -2.95
N ASN A 570 6.08 9.14 -2.22
CA ASN A 570 4.84 8.45 -2.52
C ASN A 570 3.64 9.36 -2.30
N ILE A 571 2.72 9.32 -3.24
CA ILE A 571 1.42 10.00 -3.09
C ILE A 571 0.39 9.36 -4.01
N PRO A 572 -0.85 9.10 -3.54
CA PRO A 572 -1.92 8.71 -4.43
C PRO A 572 -2.23 9.79 -5.47
N GLY A 573 -2.67 9.41 -6.66
CA GLY A 573 -3.17 10.35 -7.65
C GLY A 573 -4.42 11.10 -7.19
N GLY A 574 -4.71 12.23 -7.83
CA GLY A 574 -5.93 13.01 -7.57
C GLY A 574 -7.15 12.12 -7.76
N ARG A 575 -8.05 12.08 -6.77
CA ARG A 575 -9.20 11.17 -6.77
C ARG A 575 -10.35 11.61 -5.88
N PHE A 576 -11.55 11.12 -6.16
CA PHE A 576 -12.74 11.28 -5.34
C PHE A 576 -13.45 9.94 -5.11
N SER A 577 -14.36 9.88 -4.14
CA SER A 577 -15.19 8.71 -3.82
C SER A 577 -14.40 7.40 -3.60
N ALA A 578 -13.20 7.48 -3.02
CA ALA A 578 -12.45 6.30 -2.59
C ALA A 578 -13.02 5.71 -1.30
N ALA A 579 -12.90 4.39 -1.11
CA ALA A 579 -13.15 3.76 0.18
C ALA A 579 -12.01 4.07 1.16
N SER A 580 -12.31 4.32 2.43
CA SER A 580 -11.30 4.66 3.44
C SER A 580 -11.56 4.05 4.81
N TRP A 581 -10.47 3.81 5.56
CA TRP A 581 -10.50 3.23 6.91
C TRP A 581 -9.38 3.80 7.78
N ILE A 582 -9.59 3.74 9.11
CA ILE A 582 -8.53 3.99 10.11
C ILE A 582 -8.26 2.70 10.86
N ASP A 583 -7.01 2.23 10.83
CA ASP A 583 -6.63 1.08 11.64
C ASP A 583 -6.39 1.46 13.12
N ALA A 584 -6.28 0.45 14.00
CA ALA A 584 -6.07 0.65 15.43
C ALA A 584 -4.76 1.38 15.77
N SER A 585 -3.84 1.50 14.83
CA SER A 585 -2.58 2.24 14.97
C SER A 585 -2.70 3.70 14.51
N GLY A 586 -3.87 4.12 14.02
CA GLY A 586 -4.14 5.48 13.53
C GLY A 586 -3.62 5.72 12.11
N ASN A 587 -3.32 4.66 11.33
CA ASN A 587 -3.01 4.82 9.92
C ASN A 587 -4.31 4.93 9.11
N LEU A 588 -4.30 5.81 8.11
CA LEU A 588 -5.36 5.83 7.10
C LEU A 588 -5.08 4.78 6.03
N TRP A 589 -6.10 4.06 5.65
CA TRP A 589 -6.13 3.20 4.47
C TRP A 589 -7.08 3.79 3.43
N LEU A 590 -6.70 3.69 2.15
CA LEU A 590 -7.43 4.25 1.02
C LEU A 590 -7.45 3.22 -0.11
N PHE A 591 -8.61 2.94 -0.68
CA PHE A 591 -8.75 2.02 -1.81
C PHE A 591 -9.58 2.65 -2.93
N GLY A 592 -9.06 2.58 -4.15
CA GLY A 592 -9.79 2.93 -5.36
C GLY A 592 -10.18 4.41 -5.46
N GLY A 593 -11.42 4.66 -5.82
CA GLY A 593 -11.95 5.96 -6.24
C GLY A 593 -11.78 6.18 -7.75
N GLN A 594 -12.43 7.20 -8.29
CA GLN A 594 -12.14 7.66 -9.65
C GLN A 594 -11.08 8.75 -9.60
N GLY A 595 -10.06 8.64 -10.44
CA GLY A 595 -8.95 9.60 -10.41
C GLY A 595 -7.82 9.26 -11.36
N ASP A 596 -6.69 9.97 -11.17
CA ASP A 596 -5.51 9.84 -12.01
C ASP A 596 -4.59 8.72 -11.54
N ASP A 597 -4.19 7.85 -12.46
CA ASP A 597 -3.20 6.81 -12.23
C ASP A 597 -1.75 7.36 -12.25
N SER A 598 -0.73 6.48 -12.19
CA SER A 598 0.68 6.89 -12.25
C SER A 598 1.10 7.57 -13.56
N THR A 599 0.30 7.42 -14.61
CA THR A 599 0.56 8.00 -15.93
C THR A 599 -0.26 9.26 -16.21
N GLY A 600 -1.16 9.63 -15.29
CA GLY A 600 -2.13 10.71 -15.46
C GLY A 600 -3.30 10.33 -16.37
N MET A 601 -3.62 9.04 -16.47
CA MET A 601 -4.85 8.57 -17.09
C MET A 601 -5.97 8.52 -16.04
N LEU A 602 -7.09 9.15 -16.38
CA LEU A 602 -8.29 9.13 -15.55
C LEU A 602 -9.02 7.80 -15.67
N GLY A 603 -9.49 7.27 -14.54
CA GLY A 603 -10.35 6.07 -14.50
C GLY A 603 -10.63 5.59 -13.08
N ASP A 604 -11.30 4.42 -13.00
CA ASP A 604 -11.62 3.79 -11.73
C ASP A 604 -10.40 3.00 -11.23
N LEU A 605 -9.88 3.44 -10.11
CA LEU A 605 -8.65 2.92 -9.50
C LEU A 605 -8.95 1.66 -8.66
N ASN A 606 -7.95 0.77 -8.51
CA ASN A 606 -7.98 -0.37 -7.59
C ASN A 606 -6.74 -0.43 -6.69
N ASP A 607 -5.99 0.65 -6.64
CA ASP A 607 -4.81 0.75 -5.80
C ASP A 607 -5.17 0.88 -4.31
N LEU A 608 -4.40 0.19 -3.49
CA LEU A 608 -4.51 0.25 -2.03
C LEU A 608 -3.33 1.03 -1.46
N TRP A 609 -3.63 2.02 -0.66
CA TRP A 609 -2.66 2.89 -0.01
C TRP A 609 -2.81 2.90 1.49
N LYS A 610 -1.70 3.13 2.17
CA LYS A 610 -1.64 3.37 3.61
C LYS A 610 -0.87 4.65 3.87
N TYR A 611 -1.46 5.59 4.61
CA TYR A 611 -0.80 6.76 5.14
C TYR A 611 -0.46 6.55 6.61
N THR A 612 0.80 6.70 6.95
CA THR A 612 1.27 6.64 8.34
C THR A 612 1.64 8.04 8.80
N PRO A 613 0.87 8.64 9.74
CA PRO A 613 1.19 9.95 10.30
C PRO A 613 2.55 9.96 11.00
N SER A 614 3.28 11.06 10.90
CA SER A 614 4.54 11.23 11.65
C SER A 614 4.29 11.35 13.14
N ALA A 615 5.07 10.65 13.96
CA ALA A 615 5.01 10.76 15.41
C ALA A 615 5.45 12.14 15.95
N THR A 616 6.17 12.93 15.15
CA THR A 616 6.64 14.28 15.50
C THR A 616 5.69 15.39 15.07
N GLY A 617 4.57 15.04 14.40
CA GLY A 617 3.61 16.03 13.89
C GLY A 617 3.97 16.63 12.53
N ASP A 618 5.11 16.22 11.94
CA ASP A 618 5.50 16.53 10.57
C ASP A 618 4.64 15.76 9.57
N THR A 619 4.87 15.97 8.28
CA THR A 619 4.21 15.20 7.21
C THR A 619 4.54 13.71 7.34
N GLY A 620 3.51 12.85 7.37
CA GLY A 620 3.67 11.40 7.36
C GLY A 620 4.07 10.87 5.98
N GLU A 621 4.03 9.56 5.81
CA GLU A 621 4.42 8.91 4.54
C GLU A 621 3.31 8.00 4.01
N TRP A 622 3.13 8.04 2.69
CA TRP A 622 2.28 7.10 1.99
C TRP A 622 3.05 5.82 1.62
N THR A 623 2.37 4.70 1.69
CA THR A 623 2.85 3.40 1.24
C THR A 623 1.85 2.81 0.27
N TRP A 624 2.30 2.45 -0.93
CA TRP A 624 1.48 1.68 -1.86
C TRP A 624 1.46 0.22 -1.41
N MET A 625 0.27 -0.31 -1.08
CA MET A 625 0.08 -1.59 -0.41
C MET A 625 -0.45 -2.69 -1.34
N GLY A 626 -1.00 -2.35 -2.50
CA GLY A 626 -1.59 -3.32 -3.42
C GLY A 626 -2.29 -2.67 -4.60
N GLY A 627 -2.87 -3.51 -5.46
CA GLY A 627 -3.55 -3.08 -6.67
C GLY A 627 -2.63 -2.55 -7.77
N SER A 628 -3.21 -2.05 -8.84
CA SER A 628 -2.47 -1.56 -10.00
C SER A 628 -2.11 -0.08 -9.87
N SER A 629 -0.93 0.31 -10.33
CA SER A 629 -0.55 1.72 -10.49
C SER A 629 -1.13 2.37 -11.75
N THR A 630 -1.89 1.61 -12.58
CA THR A 630 -2.51 2.12 -13.81
C THR A 630 -3.94 1.62 -13.98
N VAL A 631 -4.81 2.44 -14.56
CA VAL A 631 -6.22 2.07 -14.82
C VAL A 631 -6.41 1.14 -16.02
N GLY A 632 -5.37 0.92 -16.82
CA GLY A 632 -5.50 0.09 -18.01
C GLY A 632 -6.28 0.77 -19.16
N ARG A 633 -6.53 0.01 -20.23
CA ARG A 633 -7.09 0.58 -21.49
C ARG A 633 -8.57 0.88 -21.44
N ASN A 634 -9.30 0.26 -20.54
CA ASN A 634 -10.76 0.38 -20.45
C ASN A 634 -11.21 1.39 -19.38
N GLY A 635 -10.28 2.12 -18.77
CA GLY A 635 -10.59 3.08 -17.71
C GLY A 635 -10.68 2.47 -16.30
N GLY A 636 -10.34 1.20 -16.12
CA GLY A 636 -10.25 0.52 -14.83
C GLY A 636 -9.73 -0.91 -14.98
N GLN A 637 -9.20 -1.48 -13.91
CA GLN A 637 -8.75 -2.86 -13.85
C GLN A 637 -9.93 -3.79 -13.53
N SER A 638 -9.99 -4.94 -14.22
CA SER A 638 -10.96 -6.00 -13.89
C SER A 638 -10.63 -6.65 -12.56
N GLY A 639 -11.63 -7.04 -11.79
CA GLY A 639 -11.43 -7.78 -10.54
C GLY A 639 -10.99 -9.23 -10.76
N PHE A 640 -10.19 -9.75 -9.84
CA PHE A 640 -9.84 -11.18 -9.77
C PHE A 640 -10.36 -11.77 -8.45
N TYR A 641 -11.34 -12.68 -8.53
CA TYR A 641 -12.15 -13.07 -7.37
C TYR A 641 -11.69 -14.36 -6.66
N GLY A 642 -10.98 -15.25 -7.32
CA GLY A 642 -10.52 -16.51 -6.74
C GLY A 642 -11.65 -17.41 -6.22
N THR A 643 -11.43 -18.02 -5.05
CA THR A 643 -12.42 -18.89 -4.39
C THR A 643 -13.11 -18.12 -3.26
N LEU A 644 -14.44 -18.14 -3.24
CA LEU A 644 -15.26 -17.48 -2.22
C LEU A 644 -14.82 -17.88 -0.80
N GLY A 645 -14.62 -16.89 0.07
CA GLY A 645 -14.19 -17.06 1.46
C GLY A 645 -12.73 -17.52 1.62
N THR A 646 -11.90 -17.39 0.58
CA THR A 646 -10.50 -17.81 0.62
C THR A 646 -9.59 -16.64 0.23
N ALA A 647 -8.74 -16.21 1.16
CA ALA A 647 -7.69 -15.23 0.89
C ALA A 647 -6.66 -15.81 -0.09
N ALA A 648 -6.21 -15.03 -1.03
CA ALA A 648 -5.16 -15.42 -1.96
C ALA A 648 -4.41 -14.20 -2.53
N PRO A 649 -3.10 -14.32 -2.80
CA PRO A 649 -2.29 -13.21 -3.35
C PRO A 649 -2.80 -12.68 -4.70
N ALA A 650 -3.50 -13.52 -5.46
CA ALA A 650 -4.05 -13.14 -6.75
C ALA A 650 -5.41 -12.45 -6.64
N ASN A 651 -6.09 -12.51 -5.49
CA ASN A 651 -7.37 -11.83 -5.32
C ASN A 651 -7.15 -10.32 -5.36
N ASP A 652 -7.88 -9.65 -6.22
CA ASP A 652 -7.78 -8.20 -6.38
C ASP A 652 -9.13 -7.64 -6.79
N PRO A 653 -9.76 -6.77 -5.98
CA PRO A 653 -11.00 -6.14 -6.39
C PRO A 653 -10.80 -5.29 -7.64
N GLY A 654 -11.80 -5.24 -8.51
CA GLY A 654 -11.77 -4.37 -9.70
C GLY A 654 -11.76 -2.89 -9.33
N GLY A 655 -11.26 -2.05 -10.25
CA GLY A 655 -11.28 -0.59 -10.12
C GLY A 655 -12.69 -0.10 -9.89
N ARG A 656 -12.89 0.76 -8.86
CA ARG A 656 -14.21 1.22 -8.43
C ARG A 656 -14.20 2.51 -7.64
N LEU A 657 -15.34 3.19 -7.64
CA LEU A 657 -15.64 4.35 -6.80
C LEU A 657 -16.90 4.09 -5.96
N GLY A 658 -17.07 4.85 -4.89
CA GLY A 658 -18.31 4.90 -4.11
C GLY A 658 -18.68 3.60 -3.39
N ALA A 659 -17.72 2.71 -3.11
CA ALA A 659 -17.97 1.53 -2.30
C ALA A 659 -18.24 1.90 -0.83
N ALA A 660 -19.22 1.26 -0.21
CA ALA A 660 -19.45 1.35 1.23
C ALA A 660 -18.33 0.63 1.99
N SER A 661 -17.79 1.22 3.05
CA SER A 661 -16.61 0.69 3.74
C SER A 661 -16.72 0.73 5.26
N TRP A 662 -16.17 -0.29 5.95
CA TRP A 662 -16.14 -0.37 7.42
C TRP A 662 -14.97 -1.22 7.92
N ILE A 663 -14.71 -1.15 9.23
CA ILE A 663 -13.73 -2.01 9.93
C ILE A 663 -14.49 -2.94 10.87
N ASP A 664 -14.10 -4.22 10.90
CA ASP A 664 -14.62 -5.16 11.88
C ASP A 664 -13.87 -5.10 13.22
N ALA A 665 -14.38 -5.81 14.23
CA ALA A 665 -13.78 -5.86 15.56
C ALA A 665 -12.36 -6.49 15.59
N SER A 666 -11.96 -7.18 14.53
CA SER A 666 -10.61 -7.77 14.37
C SER A 666 -9.63 -6.82 13.68
N GLY A 667 -10.11 -5.67 13.20
CA GLY A 667 -9.33 -4.69 12.45
C GLY A 667 -9.18 -5.02 10.97
N ASN A 668 -10.01 -5.91 10.42
CA ASN A 668 -10.05 -6.17 8.99
C ASN A 668 -10.83 -5.06 8.28
N LEU A 669 -10.38 -4.70 7.09
CA LEU A 669 -11.02 -3.68 6.26
C LEU A 669 -12.03 -4.36 5.34
N TRP A 670 -13.25 -3.87 5.36
CA TRP A 670 -14.35 -4.40 4.55
C TRP A 670 -14.86 -3.33 3.61
N PHE A 671 -15.30 -3.74 2.42
CA PHE A 671 -16.15 -2.91 1.60
C PHE A 671 -17.19 -3.71 0.82
N PHE A 672 -18.25 -3.04 0.40
CA PHE A 672 -19.35 -3.58 -0.39
C PHE A 672 -19.64 -2.69 -1.60
N GLY A 673 -19.77 -3.30 -2.78
CA GLY A 673 -20.27 -2.66 -3.98
C GLY A 673 -19.36 -1.58 -4.57
N GLY A 674 -19.94 -0.46 -4.93
CA GLY A 674 -19.36 0.62 -5.72
C GLY A 674 -19.69 0.50 -7.20
N GLN A 675 -19.56 1.58 -7.97
CA GLN A 675 -19.53 1.53 -9.42
C GLN A 675 -18.12 1.17 -9.88
N GLY A 676 -17.98 0.16 -10.72
CA GLY A 676 -16.64 -0.28 -11.12
C GLY A 676 -16.63 -1.48 -12.03
N PHE A 677 -15.47 -2.12 -12.14
CA PHE A 677 -15.17 -3.20 -13.08
C PHE A 677 -15.28 -4.57 -12.42
N ASP A 678 -16.05 -5.46 -13.03
CA ASP A 678 -16.23 -6.84 -12.60
C ASP A 678 -15.08 -7.77 -13.06
N SER A 679 -15.21 -9.09 -12.83
CA SER A 679 -14.21 -10.08 -13.24
C SER A 679 -14.05 -10.21 -14.76
N THR A 680 -15.00 -9.74 -15.55
CA THR A 680 -14.98 -9.81 -17.01
C THR A 680 -14.51 -8.51 -17.67
N GLY A 681 -14.35 -7.45 -16.85
CA GLY A 681 -14.07 -6.10 -17.32
C GLY A 681 -15.31 -5.34 -17.77
N ALA A 682 -16.50 -5.79 -17.39
CA ALA A 682 -17.73 -5.02 -17.56
C ALA A 682 -17.88 -4.03 -16.41
N GLN A 683 -18.26 -2.79 -16.71
CA GLN A 683 -18.47 -1.73 -15.75
C GLN A 683 -19.95 -1.65 -15.33
N GLY A 684 -20.21 -1.42 -14.04
CA GLY A 684 -21.55 -1.21 -13.50
C GLY A 684 -21.57 -1.21 -11.97
N ASN A 685 -22.78 -1.19 -11.40
CA ASN A 685 -22.98 -1.22 -9.96
C ASN A 685 -22.74 -2.63 -9.40
N LEU A 686 -21.71 -2.76 -8.61
CA LEU A 686 -21.26 -4.01 -8.01
C LEU A 686 -22.04 -4.31 -6.73
N ASN A 687 -22.17 -5.60 -6.39
CA ASN A 687 -22.70 -6.07 -5.10
C ASN A 687 -21.76 -7.06 -4.41
N ASP A 688 -20.53 -7.08 -4.81
CA ASP A 688 -19.50 -7.92 -4.21
C ASP A 688 -19.06 -7.39 -2.84
N LEU A 689 -18.75 -8.33 -1.96
CA LEU A 689 -18.29 -8.07 -0.60
C LEU A 689 -16.85 -8.57 -0.46
N TRP A 690 -15.98 -7.71 0.00
CA TRP A 690 -14.57 -7.99 0.17
C TRP A 690 -14.06 -7.70 1.57
N GLU A 691 -13.14 -8.54 2.02
CA GLU A 691 -12.37 -8.38 3.25
C GLU A 691 -10.88 -8.26 2.92
N PHE A 692 -10.19 -7.32 3.55
CA PHE A 692 -8.74 -7.22 3.54
C PHE A 692 -8.19 -7.32 4.95
N GLN A 693 -7.17 -8.15 5.15
CA GLN A 693 -6.49 -8.31 6.44
C GLN A 693 -5.18 -7.50 6.43
N PRO A 694 -5.17 -6.27 7.01
CA PRO A 694 -4.04 -5.35 6.90
C PRO A 694 -2.74 -5.86 7.51
#